data_b9806b68ba99543638fdb940d5d6c147
#
_entry.id   b9806b68ba99543638fdb940d5d6c147
#
_cell.length_a   1.000
_cell.length_b   1.000
_cell.length_c   1.000
_cell.angle_alpha   90.00
_cell.angle_beta   90.00
_cell.angle_gamma   90.00
#
_symmetry.space_group_name_H-M   'P 1'
#
loop_
_entity.id
_entity.type
_entity.pdbx_description
1 polymer ?
#
loop_
_entity_poly.entity_id
_entity_poly.type
_entity_poly.pdbx_seq_one_letter_code
_entity_poly.pdbx_strand_id
1 'polypeptide(L)'
;MMSKPDNFVAPKTWAKYRDVMVSSLAPGNDSFMAVISAIDRRNLRLTIAGVTKEASPRQRLIQLLDTGRSEGFSNELPKQCWNIDDDKAMLVRAVLEWSTSCYRPGTTKIYVATRIIRSWTKYGVDITNDILTFLDSRGCDISRDKPAFYHLVSELARSEHFSVPRYLQWLIARGGLYDPTEIASDGPCATRLLAELPTHNVSDNIVDLRATLLSRVDFMVEEEEARLMRSMIFVNKKLPGMQVNGDIEMDLDDLPPLDDGSDVTDGMSRTSKSELGLWLRQKVKLQMVQPTIPPLHDWDDSPMKGGSSAISSSDFSTIRRYLELIEDYSMLADIVKIVTSSNDPEVLASCADTLDLHIETFSAIGALKGLFDVLMSRLRALTADTDSVPRAFLVSLSSLASRLPDQKLLAQQLAQELAMSDRKTAADACSPVSDHMAIVETAEADFTDEIEKVLASGNSMDQATLERLFQRIILRLEAAWEKPPEQQRSCDLLLTRLRTFDTHQFDILMSVWVKRVIQMQSRPSMMQIFGPLISFGCVSFREIVLSCTSNDEKDAVPMLIATDLSSDLLSLLLSSSGFPEAMNTEEIYRFRIKQAHTVKDLPVEFLSLVCKAFIQQSNSPAANLNALLQSNVMHELLQHQSLANPEVVIQKLLMPLLNSTNLDAITAVDACVDKLLLPDGFGGTITTEMLLDLADDLSLPFCQVKLATMFRSEDTAMKGAEENRSQRLEAFDVAIESAIASGSTAWASIVPLLDISIAQHLRRRAESQFLALFPSPRTANGDLSRIQNAENLLHVIEATAYSIPTTVSQTSNQPSLAPEIVTTLNGIWLLLSNTQSQDMKDAIISKWLPLLLLFTTIHASGFETTKSGIESRAKTILGLAAIFLQLQALDSNETINVLVEQTFDLALHLIDSLPDDMRQQCIRSLRDTASNPSISYLFSHAPNPTEWLFLSQKEKMPLLPGATAGAGAAEKERIEREREREKLVPFTLRRWEMLGEPTPNVGENDTSLSLRLFGARRG
;
A
#
# COMPACT_ATOMS: atom_id res chain seq x y z
N MET A 1 37.95 13.37 -14.82
CA MET A 1 36.67 13.74 -14.28
C MET A 1 36.71 15.12 -13.65
N MET A 2 37.43 15.27 -12.55
CA MET A 2 37.47 16.52 -11.78
C MET A 2 37.99 17.74 -12.50
N SER A 3 38.82 17.57 -13.54
CA SER A 3 39.41 18.71 -14.28
C SER A 3 38.50 19.27 -15.38
N LYS A 4 37.50 18.49 -15.84
CA LYS A 4 36.53 18.91 -16.85
C LYS A 4 35.20 18.19 -16.65
N PRO A 5 34.47 18.46 -15.57
CA PRO A 5 33.20 17.76 -15.25
C PRO A 5 32.14 18.00 -16.32
N ASP A 6 32.17 19.19 -16.95
CA ASP A 6 31.17 19.58 -17.95
C ASP A 6 31.18 18.74 -19.20
N ASN A 7 32.23 17.98 -19.42
CA ASN A 7 32.38 17.15 -20.63
C ASN A 7 32.23 15.66 -20.35
N PHE A 8 31.88 15.28 -19.11
CA PHE A 8 31.74 13.86 -18.78
C PHE A 8 30.32 13.37 -19.03
N VAL A 9 30.17 12.60 -20.08
CA VAL A 9 28.92 11.96 -20.48
C VAL A 9 29.20 10.47 -20.69
N ALA A 10 28.76 9.64 -19.73
CA ALA A 10 28.91 8.20 -19.78
C ALA A 10 27.76 7.56 -18.93
N PRO A 11 26.49 7.63 -19.40
CA PRO A 11 25.32 7.31 -18.61
C PRO A 11 25.35 5.95 -17.93
N LYS A 12 25.69 4.90 -18.69
CA LYS A 12 25.75 3.52 -18.15
C LYS A 12 26.84 3.34 -17.08
N THR A 13 28.00 3.91 -17.32
CA THR A 13 29.13 3.85 -16.37
C THR A 13 28.86 4.71 -15.15
N TRP A 14 28.25 5.87 -15.34
CA TRP A 14 27.88 6.76 -14.26
C TRP A 14 26.84 6.12 -13.35
N ALA A 15 25.76 5.57 -13.92
CA ALA A 15 24.72 4.88 -13.15
C ALA A 15 25.28 3.74 -12.27
N LYS A 16 26.28 3.01 -12.80
CA LYS A 16 26.90 1.89 -12.08
C LYS A 16 27.80 2.32 -10.91
N TYR A 17 28.55 3.41 -11.08
CA TYR A 17 29.59 3.79 -10.11
C TYR A 17 29.29 5.06 -9.31
N ARG A 18 28.17 5.70 -9.55
CA ARG A 18 27.76 6.95 -8.92
C ARG A 18 27.83 6.89 -7.39
N ASP A 19 27.17 5.92 -6.80
CA ASP A 19 27.06 5.82 -5.34
C ASP A 19 28.41 5.55 -4.68
N VAL A 20 29.26 4.75 -5.32
CA VAL A 20 30.61 4.48 -4.86
C VAL A 20 31.46 5.77 -4.93
N MET A 21 31.27 6.57 -5.96
CA MET A 21 32.00 7.84 -6.11
C MET A 21 31.51 8.90 -5.15
N VAL A 22 30.20 8.98 -4.95
CA VAL A 22 29.61 9.91 -3.97
C VAL A 22 30.07 9.56 -2.56
N SER A 23 29.99 8.31 -2.18
CA SER A 23 30.40 7.87 -0.83
C SER A 23 31.90 8.01 -0.59
N SER A 24 32.73 7.86 -1.60
CA SER A 24 34.19 7.98 -1.46
C SER A 24 34.69 9.43 -1.46
N LEU A 25 33.92 10.37 -2.01
CA LEU A 25 34.36 11.76 -2.22
C LEU A 25 33.61 12.76 -1.32
N ALA A 26 32.57 12.35 -0.65
CA ALA A 26 31.55 13.27 -0.13
C ALA A 26 31.70 13.88 1.25
N PRO A 27 32.46 13.39 2.20
CA PRO A 27 32.36 14.05 3.49
C PRO A 27 33.02 15.44 3.51
N GLY A 28 32.20 16.46 3.28
CA GLY A 28 32.49 17.83 3.70
C GLY A 28 33.00 18.83 2.68
N ASN A 29 32.80 18.60 1.36
CA ASN A 29 33.24 19.56 0.36
C ASN A 29 32.15 19.97 -0.63
N ASP A 30 31.52 21.13 -0.42
CA ASP A 30 30.42 21.64 -1.22
C ASP A 30 30.78 21.82 -2.72
N SER A 31 32.02 22.10 -3.03
CA SER A 31 32.48 22.21 -4.41
C SER A 31 32.40 20.89 -5.18
N PHE A 32 32.60 19.77 -4.49
CA PHE A 32 32.47 18.44 -5.07
C PHE A 32 31.02 18.09 -5.34
N MET A 33 30.10 18.46 -4.46
CA MET A 33 28.68 18.22 -4.65
C MET A 33 28.15 18.98 -5.87
N ALA A 34 28.60 20.19 -6.12
CA ALA A 34 28.25 20.94 -7.32
C ALA A 34 28.73 20.24 -8.62
N VAL A 35 29.94 19.70 -8.60
CA VAL A 35 30.49 18.94 -9.75
C VAL A 35 29.72 17.66 -9.98
N ILE A 36 29.41 16.92 -8.91
CA ILE A 36 28.60 15.69 -8.99
C ILE A 36 27.21 16.00 -9.52
N SER A 37 26.57 17.05 -9.01
CA SER A 37 25.26 17.51 -9.48
C SER A 37 25.26 17.84 -10.97
N ALA A 38 26.31 18.52 -11.46
CA ALA A 38 26.44 18.83 -12.87
C ALA A 38 26.59 17.57 -13.74
N ILE A 39 27.40 16.61 -13.27
CA ILE A 39 27.57 15.33 -13.95
C ILE A 39 26.28 14.52 -13.90
N ASP A 40 25.62 14.44 -12.77
CA ASP A 40 24.33 13.78 -12.61
C ASP A 40 23.30 14.33 -13.60
N ARG A 41 23.12 15.63 -13.62
CA ARG A 41 22.13 16.27 -14.49
C ARG A 41 22.34 15.91 -15.96
N ARG A 42 23.58 15.85 -16.43
CA ARG A 42 23.89 15.51 -17.82
C ARG A 42 23.72 14.02 -18.13
N ASN A 43 24.18 13.16 -17.25
CA ASN A 43 24.14 11.71 -17.50
C ASN A 43 22.74 11.13 -17.25
N LEU A 44 22.00 11.63 -16.27
CA LEU A 44 20.65 11.17 -16.00
C LEU A 44 19.68 11.53 -17.13
N ARG A 45 19.86 12.66 -17.79
CA ARG A 45 19.06 13.04 -18.97
C ARG A 45 19.15 12.04 -20.12
N LEU A 46 20.24 11.30 -20.23
CA LEU A 46 20.50 10.35 -21.32
C LEU A 46 20.20 8.90 -20.91
N THR A 47 19.70 8.67 -19.70
CA THR A 47 19.18 7.38 -19.27
C THR A 47 17.68 7.38 -19.39
N ILE A 48 17.10 6.21 -19.62
CA ILE A 48 15.64 6.06 -19.58
C ILE A 48 15.09 6.53 -18.22
N ALA A 49 15.81 6.23 -17.12
CA ALA A 49 15.47 6.70 -15.78
C ALA A 49 15.49 8.23 -15.62
N GLY A 50 16.29 8.94 -16.42
CA GLY A 50 16.33 10.41 -16.39
C GLY A 50 15.34 11.07 -17.35
N VAL A 51 14.79 10.29 -18.27
CA VAL A 51 13.74 10.71 -19.18
C VAL A 51 12.38 10.50 -18.56
N THR A 52 12.23 9.42 -17.79
CA THR A 52 10.98 9.18 -17.04
C THR A 52 10.77 10.29 -16.03
N LYS A 53 9.61 10.91 -16.10
CA LYS A 53 9.18 11.89 -15.12
C LYS A 53 9.31 11.30 -13.73
N GLU A 54 9.95 12.02 -12.83
CA GLU A 54 9.77 11.78 -11.41
C GLU A 54 8.26 11.74 -11.12
N ALA A 55 7.85 10.83 -10.23
CA ALA A 55 6.47 10.74 -9.82
C ALA A 55 5.93 12.14 -9.49
N SER A 56 4.77 12.48 -10.00
CA SER A 56 4.18 13.80 -9.79
C SER A 56 4.08 14.12 -8.30
N PRO A 57 4.09 15.38 -7.91
CA PRO A 57 3.92 15.73 -6.50
C PRO A 57 2.66 15.07 -5.90
N ARG A 58 1.57 15.00 -6.67
CA ARG A 58 0.33 14.32 -6.26
C ARG A 58 0.55 12.82 -6.04
N GLN A 59 1.25 12.14 -6.95
CA GLN A 59 1.57 10.71 -6.79
C GLN A 59 2.45 10.45 -5.57
N ARG A 60 3.49 11.26 -5.36
CA ARG A 60 4.35 11.15 -4.18
C ARG A 60 3.58 11.34 -2.89
N LEU A 61 2.65 12.29 -2.88
CA LEU A 61 1.77 12.51 -1.73
C LEU A 61 0.89 11.29 -1.47
N ILE A 62 0.23 10.75 -2.48
CA ILE A 62 -0.64 9.57 -2.36
C ILE A 62 0.16 8.37 -1.83
N GLN A 63 1.37 8.14 -2.33
CA GLN A 63 2.25 7.06 -1.85
C GLN A 63 2.59 7.23 -0.37
N LEU A 64 2.93 8.44 0.08
CA LEU A 64 3.19 8.71 1.49
C LEU A 64 1.96 8.52 2.37
N LEU A 65 0.78 8.91 1.88
CA LEU A 65 -0.48 8.72 2.60
C LEU A 65 -0.84 7.23 2.73
N ASP A 66 -0.67 6.46 1.66
CA ASP A 66 -0.91 5.01 1.65
C ASP A 66 0.08 4.27 2.58
N THR A 67 1.35 4.67 2.59
CA THR A 67 2.35 4.16 3.54
C THR A 67 1.98 4.50 4.98
N GLY A 68 1.61 5.76 5.25
CA GLY A 68 1.19 6.19 6.59
C GLY A 68 -0.08 5.50 7.09
N ARG A 69 -0.94 5.04 6.17
CA ARG A 69 -2.12 4.25 6.50
C ARG A 69 -1.77 2.80 6.84
N SER A 70 -0.86 2.18 6.09
CA SER A 70 -0.55 0.74 6.19
C SER A 70 0.50 0.41 7.24
N GLU A 71 1.54 1.22 7.37
CA GLU A 71 2.65 0.99 8.29
C GLU A 71 2.48 1.70 9.64
N GLY A 72 1.46 2.53 9.76
CA GLY A 72 1.19 3.35 10.93
C GLY A 72 1.65 4.80 10.77
N PHE A 73 1.02 5.68 11.51
CA PHE A 73 1.20 7.11 11.38
C PHE A 73 2.48 7.61 12.06
N SER A 74 3.45 8.06 11.27
CA SER A 74 4.65 8.74 11.78
C SER A 74 4.38 10.22 12.07
N ASN A 75 4.96 10.76 13.15
CA ASN A 75 4.85 12.18 13.47
C ASN A 75 5.54 13.10 12.44
N GLU A 76 6.47 12.56 11.65
CA GLU A 76 7.14 13.30 10.57
C GLU A 76 6.32 13.34 9.27
N LEU A 77 5.34 12.45 9.13
CA LEU A 77 4.53 12.32 7.91
C LEU A 77 3.88 13.64 7.48
N PRO A 78 3.24 14.44 8.35
CA PRO A 78 2.64 15.71 7.93
C PRO A 78 3.66 16.69 7.36
N LYS A 79 4.89 16.68 7.89
CA LYS A 79 5.98 17.54 7.42
C LYS A 79 6.55 17.05 6.09
N GLN A 80 6.69 15.71 5.94
CA GLN A 80 7.11 15.12 4.69
C GLN A 80 6.12 15.44 3.57
N CYS A 81 4.82 15.27 3.82
CA CYS A 81 3.77 15.63 2.88
C CYS A 81 3.77 17.14 2.55
N TRP A 82 4.03 18.00 3.54
CA TRP A 82 4.08 19.45 3.35
C TRP A 82 5.21 19.89 2.42
N ASN A 83 6.35 19.20 2.47
CA ASN A 83 7.55 19.56 1.73
C ASN A 83 7.58 19.02 0.29
N ILE A 84 6.54 18.35 -0.16
CA ILE A 84 6.50 17.74 -1.52
C ILE A 84 6.42 18.82 -2.60
N ASP A 85 5.62 19.85 -2.38
CA ASP A 85 5.36 20.91 -3.34
C ASP A 85 5.11 22.25 -2.66
N ASP A 86 5.32 23.33 -3.40
CA ASP A 86 5.01 24.70 -2.94
C ASP A 86 3.53 25.06 -3.12
N ASP A 87 2.80 24.38 -4.03
CA ASP A 87 1.37 24.52 -4.18
C ASP A 87 0.62 23.79 -3.06
N LYS A 88 0.36 24.54 -1.98
CA LYS A 88 -0.31 24.01 -0.79
C LYS A 88 -1.79 23.73 -0.99
N ALA A 89 -2.44 24.47 -1.88
CA ALA A 89 -3.85 24.25 -2.21
C ALA A 89 -4.04 22.90 -2.93
N MET A 90 -3.13 22.58 -3.85
CA MET A 90 -3.09 21.27 -4.51
C MET A 90 -2.88 20.14 -3.50
N LEU A 91 -1.96 20.31 -2.53
CA LEU A 91 -1.71 19.28 -1.51
C LEU A 91 -2.94 19.05 -0.64
N VAL A 92 -3.61 20.11 -0.15
CA VAL A 92 -4.84 19.99 0.65
C VAL A 92 -5.93 19.28 -0.16
N ARG A 93 -6.15 19.71 -1.40
CA ARG A 93 -7.11 19.08 -2.30
C ARG A 93 -6.83 17.60 -2.52
N ALA A 94 -5.58 17.22 -2.75
CA ALA A 94 -5.21 15.82 -2.95
C ALA A 94 -5.44 14.97 -1.68
N VAL A 95 -5.22 15.51 -0.49
CA VAL A 95 -5.55 14.83 0.78
C VAL A 95 -7.06 14.66 0.93
N LEU A 96 -7.86 15.67 0.57
CA LEU A 96 -9.31 15.55 0.58
C LEU A 96 -9.79 14.47 -0.40
N GLU A 97 -9.32 14.50 -1.64
CA GLU A 97 -9.63 13.50 -2.67
C GLU A 97 -9.23 12.08 -2.23
N TRP A 98 -8.05 11.92 -1.63
CA TRP A 98 -7.56 10.65 -1.13
C TRP A 98 -8.43 10.10 0.01
N SER A 99 -8.80 10.93 0.97
CA SER A 99 -9.59 10.51 2.15
C SER A 99 -11.05 10.20 1.81
N THR A 100 -11.59 10.79 0.75
CA THR A 100 -12.96 10.58 0.27
C THR A 100 -13.03 9.57 -0.87
N SER A 101 -11.90 9.00 -1.25
CA SER A 101 -11.81 7.98 -2.29
C SER A 101 -12.39 6.65 -1.81
N CYS A 102 -13.20 6.00 -2.65
CA CYS A 102 -13.70 4.65 -2.41
C CYS A 102 -12.62 3.57 -2.55
N TYR A 103 -11.44 3.93 -3.09
CA TYR A 103 -10.34 3.01 -3.36
C TYR A 103 -9.51 2.67 -2.13
N ARG A 104 -9.67 3.35 -1.02
CA ARG A 104 -8.97 3.07 0.24
C ARG A 104 -9.94 2.52 1.26
N PRO A 105 -9.73 1.27 1.72
CA PRO A 105 -10.66 0.64 2.64
C PRO A 105 -10.60 1.23 4.04
N GLY A 106 -11.72 1.15 4.72
CA GLY A 106 -11.87 1.53 6.13
C GLY A 106 -11.83 3.03 6.41
N THR A 107 -12.04 3.36 7.66
CA THR A 107 -12.12 4.75 8.15
C THR A 107 -10.78 5.34 8.55
N THR A 108 -9.71 4.53 8.62
CA THR A 108 -8.35 4.99 8.97
C THR A 108 -7.88 6.14 8.09
N LYS A 109 -8.24 6.13 6.79
CA LYS A 109 -7.95 7.22 5.83
C LYS A 109 -8.44 8.58 6.32
N ILE A 110 -9.60 8.62 6.97
CA ILE A 110 -10.23 9.85 7.48
C ILE A 110 -9.39 10.42 8.61
N TYR A 111 -8.96 9.59 9.55
CA TYR A 111 -8.16 10.02 10.71
C TYR A 111 -6.75 10.41 10.31
N VAL A 112 -6.12 9.72 9.34
CA VAL A 112 -4.84 10.12 8.75
C VAL A 112 -4.96 11.52 8.14
N ALA A 113 -5.95 11.73 7.28
CA ALA A 113 -6.17 13.02 6.62
C ALA A 113 -6.47 14.12 7.64
N THR A 114 -7.35 13.88 8.60
CA THR A 114 -7.70 14.83 9.67
C THR A 114 -6.46 15.25 10.44
N ARG A 115 -5.58 14.32 10.80
CA ARG A 115 -4.36 14.62 11.56
C ARG A 115 -3.35 15.39 10.74
N ILE A 116 -3.20 15.09 9.46
CA ILE A 116 -2.33 15.86 8.56
C ILE A 116 -2.85 17.27 8.41
N ILE A 117 -4.13 17.45 8.10
CA ILE A 117 -4.77 18.73 7.94
C ILE A 117 -4.64 19.59 9.22
N ARG A 118 -4.92 19.02 10.40
CA ARG A 118 -4.72 19.69 11.69
C ARG A 118 -3.26 20.11 11.91
N SER A 119 -2.31 19.32 11.46
CA SER A 119 -0.90 19.67 11.55
C SER A 119 -0.54 20.86 10.65
N TRP A 120 -1.16 20.95 9.47
CA TRP A 120 -0.90 22.02 8.51
C TRP A 120 -1.49 23.38 8.89
N THR A 121 -2.53 23.43 9.74
CA THR A 121 -3.03 24.69 10.29
C THR A 121 -1.96 25.46 11.04
N LYS A 122 -0.97 24.77 11.62
CA LYS A 122 0.17 25.38 12.29
C LYS A 122 1.06 26.18 11.33
N TYR A 123 0.99 25.88 10.03
CA TYR A 123 1.72 26.59 8.98
C TYR A 123 0.90 27.72 8.34
N GLY A 124 -0.30 28.03 8.88
CA GLY A 124 -1.11 29.17 8.44
C GLY A 124 -2.08 28.85 7.31
N VAL A 125 -2.37 27.61 7.05
CA VAL A 125 -3.36 27.20 6.04
C VAL A 125 -4.78 27.48 6.55
N ASP A 126 -5.60 28.12 5.73
CA ASP A 126 -7.05 28.31 6.01
C ASP A 126 -7.85 27.10 5.49
N ILE A 127 -7.88 26.08 6.29
CA ILE A 127 -8.55 24.80 5.97
C ILE A 127 -10.03 25.00 5.66
N THR A 128 -10.71 25.91 6.35
CA THR A 128 -12.13 26.19 6.08
C THR A 128 -12.30 26.67 4.66
N ASN A 129 -11.46 27.59 4.22
CA ASN A 129 -11.53 28.13 2.86
C ASN A 129 -11.20 27.07 1.81
N ASP A 130 -10.21 26.21 2.06
CA ASP A 130 -9.83 25.14 1.13
C ASP A 130 -10.96 24.11 0.98
N ILE A 131 -11.64 23.73 2.07
CA ILE A 131 -12.80 22.85 2.03
C ILE A 131 -13.97 23.51 1.28
N LEU A 132 -14.23 24.79 1.51
CA LEU A 132 -15.27 25.51 0.77
C LEU A 132 -14.96 25.59 -0.72
N THR A 133 -13.71 25.83 -1.09
CA THR A 133 -13.25 25.81 -2.48
C THR A 133 -13.40 24.40 -3.10
N PHE A 134 -13.12 23.34 -2.32
CA PHE A 134 -13.32 21.96 -2.77
C PHE A 134 -14.81 21.67 -3.03
N LEU A 135 -15.72 22.15 -2.16
CA LEU A 135 -17.16 22.05 -2.34
C LEU A 135 -17.65 22.84 -3.56
N ASP A 136 -17.09 24.04 -3.83
CA ASP A 136 -17.42 24.84 -5.01
C ASP A 136 -16.98 24.16 -6.31
N SER A 137 -15.86 23.47 -6.29
CA SER A 137 -15.36 22.71 -7.45
C SER A 137 -16.12 21.39 -7.69
N ARG A 138 -17.14 21.08 -6.89
CA ARG A 138 -17.86 19.80 -6.88
C ARG A 138 -16.95 18.56 -6.75
N GLY A 139 -15.76 18.72 -6.23
CA GLY A 139 -14.83 17.62 -6.04
C GLY A 139 -15.40 16.50 -5.18
N CYS A 140 -16.15 16.85 -4.16
CA CYS A 140 -16.87 15.93 -3.29
C CYS A 140 -18.05 15.22 -3.97
N ASP A 141 -18.77 15.89 -4.88
CA ASP A 141 -19.91 15.31 -5.59
C ASP A 141 -19.45 14.22 -6.58
N ILE A 142 -18.23 14.33 -7.08
CA ILE A 142 -17.58 13.34 -7.94
C ILE A 142 -17.07 12.15 -7.10
N SER A 143 -16.76 12.38 -5.83
CA SER A 143 -16.35 11.34 -4.90
C SER A 143 -17.49 10.35 -4.66
N ARG A 144 -17.16 9.08 -4.63
CA ARG A 144 -18.11 8.00 -4.39
C ARG A 144 -18.32 7.68 -2.92
N ASP A 145 -17.49 8.22 -2.05
CA ASP A 145 -17.57 8.03 -0.60
C ASP A 145 -17.90 9.36 0.08
N LYS A 146 -19.11 9.88 -0.20
CA LYS A 146 -19.62 11.11 0.42
C LYS A 146 -19.67 11.01 1.96
N PRO A 147 -20.10 9.88 2.56
CA PRO A 147 -20.07 9.71 4.01
C PRO A 147 -18.68 9.93 4.62
N ALA A 148 -17.60 9.50 3.95
CA ALA A 148 -16.24 9.74 4.42
C ALA A 148 -15.89 11.23 4.46
N PHE A 149 -16.38 12.00 3.50
CA PHE A 149 -16.21 13.45 3.52
C PHE A 149 -16.95 14.11 4.70
N TYR A 150 -18.21 13.74 4.94
CA TYR A 150 -18.96 14.27 6.09
C TYR A 150 -18.30 13.89 7.41
N HIS A 151 -17.78 12.70 7.51
CA HIS A 151 -17.02 12.24 8.67
C HIS A 151 -15.74 13.06 8.87
N LEU A 152 -14.97 13.29 7.81
CA LEU A 152 -13.76 14.11 7.85
C LEU A 152 -14.06 15.53 8.35
N VAL A 153 -15.06 16.18 7.76
CA VAL A 153 -15.43 17.55 8.13
C VAL A 153 -15.98 17.59 9.55
N SER A 154 -16.75 16.57 9.97
CA SER A 154 -17.22 16.42 11.35
C SER A 154 -16.08 16.35 12.36
N GLU A 155 -15.01 15.56 12.06
CA GLU A 155 -13.82 15.48 12.92
C GLU A 155 -13.04 16.80 12.97
N LEU A 156 -12.98 17.54 11.85
CA LEU A 156 -12.35 18.86 11.80
C LEU A 156 -13.18 19.91 12.56
N ALA A 157 -14.51 19.83 12.47
CA ALA A 157 -15.41 20.71 13.22
C ALA A 157 -15.34 20.43 14.73
N ARG A 158 -15.32 19.15 15.12
CA ARG A 158 -15.18 18.74 16.52
C ARG A 158 -13.87 19.24 17.15
N SER A 159 -12.84 19.39 16.34
CA SER A 159 -11.51 19.87 16.76
C SER A 159 -11.28 21.38 16.51
N GLU A 160 -12.32 22.11 16.15
CA GLU A 160 -12.29 23.57 15.91
C GLU A 160 -11.40 24.00 14.73
N HIS A 161 -11.06 23.08 13.83
CA HIS A 161 -10.27 23.39 12.62
C HIS A 161 -11.13 23.69 11.40
N PHE A 162 -12.45 23.44 11.48
CA PHE A 162 -13.43 23.84 10.49
C PHE A 162 -14.49 24.74 11.13
N SER A 163 -14.70 25.93 10.55
CA SER A 163 -15.62 26.93 11.07
C SER A 163 -17.04 26.74 10.53
N VAL A 164 -17.93 26.16 11.34
CA VAL A 164 -19.35 26.00 11.00
C VAL A 164 -20.01 27.35 10.66
N PRO A 165 -19.79 28.45 11.40
CA PRO A 165 -20.36 29.77 11.06
C PRO A 165 -19.94 30.25 9.68
N ARG A 166 -18.67 30.09 9.28
CA ARG A 166 -18.20 30.50 7.94
C ARG A 166 -18.82 29.64 6.84
N TYR A 167 -19.01 28.36 7.08
CA TYR A 167 -19.73 27.49 6.14
C TYR A 167 -21.18 27.94 5.96
N LEU A 168 -21.90 28.25 7.02
CA LEU A 168 -23.29 28.73 6.92
C LEU A 168 -23.37 30.05 6.16
N GLN A 169 -22.45 30.98 6.43
CA GLN A 169 -22.39 32.25 5.70
C GLN A 169 -22.11 32.02 4.21
N TRP A 170 -21.16 31.12 3.90
CA TRP A 170 -20.83 30.76 2.53
C TRP A 170 -22.03 30.11 1.82
N LEU A 171 -22.74 29.19 2.48
CA LEU A 171 -23.93 28.52 1.94
C LEU A 171 -25.06 29.50 1.65
N ILE A 172 -25.31 30.42 2.55
CA ILE A 172 -26.31 31.48 2.36
C ILE A 172 -25.91 32.42 1.20
N ALA A 173 -24.63 32.77 1.10
CA ALA A 173 -24.11 33.67 0.06
C ALA A 173 -24.15 33.02 -1.33
N ARG A 174 -23.97 31.71 -1.41
CA ARG A 174 -24.06 30.95 -2.66
C ARG A 174 -25.49 30.91 -3.22
N GLY A 175 -26.49 31.03 -2.34
CA GLY A 175 -27.85 30.71 -2.69
C GLY A 175 -28.05 29.21 -2.84
N GLY A 176 -29.22 28.73 -2.64
CA GLY A 176 -29.56 27.30 -2.60
C GLY A 176 -30.48 27.05 -1.41
N LEU A 177 -30.81 25.78 -1.19
CA LEU A 177 -31.77 25.34 -0.19
C LEU A 177 -33.20 25.82 -0.51
N TYR A 178 -33.64 25.49 -1.71
CA TYR A 178 -35.01 25.74 -2.18
C TYR A 178 -35.76 24.42 -2.45
N ASP A 179 -35.05 23.33 -2.65
CA ASP A 179 -35.60 22.04 -3.03
C ASP A 179 -35.17 20.96 -2.01
N PRO A 180 -36.10 20.12 -1.52
CA PRO A 180 -35.77 18.97 -0.66
C PRO A 180 -34.73 18.03 -1.24
N THR A 181 -34.62 17.92 -2.57
CA THR A 181 -33.62 17.09 -3.23
C THR A 181 -32.18 17.55 -2.99
N GLU A 182 -31.97 18.82 -2.67
CA GLU A 182 -30.65 19.37 -2.39
C GLU A 182 -30.04 18.82 -1.10
N ILE A 183 -30.88 18.37 -0.16
CA ILE A 183 -30.44 17.83 1.12
C ILE A 183 -30.62 16.31 1.24
N ALA A 184 -31.10 15.69 0.20
CA ALA A 184 -31.23 14.24 0.14
C ALA A 184 -29.87 13.55 0.30
N SER A 185 -29.87 12.26 0.62
CA SER A 185 -28.63 11.47 0.81
C SER A 185 -27.71 11.47 -0.40
N ASP A 186 -28.27 11.52 -1.60
CA ASP A 186 -27.61 11.59 -2.89
C ASP A 186 -27.39 13.02 -3.41
N GLY A 187 -27.95 14.01 -2.71
CA GLY A 187 -27.83 15.43 -3.06
C GLY A 187 -26.40 15.97 -3.05
N PRO A 188 -26.22 17.25 -3.48
CA PRO A 188 -24.90 17.88 -3.49
C PRO A 188 -24.27 17.93 -2.10
N CYS A 189 -22.98 17.59 -2.01
CA CYS A 189 -22.25 17.61 -0.73
C CYS A 189 -22.29 18.98 -0.07
N ALA A 190 -22.30 20.05 -0.85
CA ALA A 190 -22.30 21.41 -0.36
C ALA A 190 -23.52 21.76 0.50
N THR A 191 -24.69 21.22 0.18
CA THR A 191 -25.96 21.43 0.88
C THR A 191 -26.22 20.31 1.89
N ARG A 192 -25.98 19.05 1.52
CA ARG A 192 -26.14 17.90 2.43
C ARG A 192 -25.29 18.03 3.68
N LEU A 193 -24.09 18.58 3.59
CA LEU A 193 -23.21 18.82 4.73
C LEU A 193 -23.90 19.57 5.88
N LEU A 194 -24.93 20.39 5.59
CA LEU A 194 -25.72 21.08 6.61
C LEU A 194 -26.40 20.11 7.60
N ALA A 195 -26.88 18.97 7.10
CA ALA A 195 -27.50 17.94 7.93
C ALA A 195 -26.49 17.05 8.64
N GLU A 196 -25.26 16.95 8.12
CA GLU A 196 -24.23 16.03 8.60
C GLU A 196 -23.26 16.65 9.62
N LEU A 197 -23.27 17.99 9.81
CA LEU A 197 -22.35 18.64 10.73
C LEU A 197 -22.80 18.51 12.20
N PRO A 198 -21.87 18.16 13.12
CA PRO A 198 -22.16 18.09 14.54
C PRO A 198 -22.48 19.48 15.13
N THR A 199 -23.36 19.51 16.10
CA THR A 199 -23.86 20.75 16.73
C THR A 199 -23.33 21.00 18.13
N HIS A 200 -22.66 20.06 18.72
CA HIS A 200 -22.35 20.07 20.16
C HIS A 200 -21.31 21.10 20.63
N ASN A 201 -20.51 21.69 19.75
CA ASN A 201 -19.56 22.76 20.12
C ASN A 201 -19.89 24.09 19.46
N VAL A 202 -21.15 24.30 19.11
CA VAL A 202 -21.59 25.46 18.37
C VAL A 202 -22.55 26.28 19.25
N SER A 203 -22.53 27.60 19.13
CA SER A 203 -23.44 28.46 19.89
C SER A 203 -24.90 28.26 19.49
N ASP A 204 -25.82 28.41 20.43
CA ASP A 204 -27.27 28.22 20.21
C ASP A 204 -27.79 29.00 19.00
N ASN A 205 -27.30 30.21 18.79
CA ASN A 205 -27.69 31.03 17.63
C ASN A 205 -27.34 30.38 16.28
N ILE A 206 -26.27 29.61 16.23
CA ILE A 206 -25.85 28.89 15.01
C ILE A 206 -26.68 27.62 14.85
N VAL A 207 -27.02 26.97 15.96
CA VAL A 207 -27.91 25.82 15.96
C VAL A 207 -29.28 26.22 15.47
N ASP A 208 -29.84 27.33 15.96
CA ASP A 208 -31.12 27.91 15.50
C ASP A 208 -31.09 28.31 14.02
N LEU A 209 -30.00 28.93 13.59
CA LEU A 209 -29.81 29.25 12.17
C LEU A 209 -29.81 28.02 11.29
N ARG A 210 -29.09 26.96 11.72
CA ARG A 210 -29.05 25.68 11.01
C ARG A 210 -30.44 25.06 10.93
N ALA A 211 -31.19 25.02 12.04
CA ALA A 211 -32.55 24.49 12.09
C ALA A 211 -33.49 25.29 11.15
N THR A 212 -33.35 26.62 11.10
CA THR A 212 -34.10 27.47 10.19
C THR A 212 -33.78 27.20 8.72
N LEU A 213 -32.53 26.92 8.39
CA LEU A 213 -32.12 26.55 7.03
C LEU A 213 -32.64 25.17 6.63
N LEU A 214 -32.59 24.20 7.53
CA LEU A 214 -33.08 22.84 7.30
C LEU A 214 -34.60 22.83 7.09
N SER A 215 -35.34 23.63 7.88
CA SER A 215 -36.79 23.75 7.74
C SER A 215 -37.26 24.36 6.40
N ARG A 216 -36.41 25.13 5.73
CA ARG A 216 -36.74 25.68 4.41
C ARG A 216 -36.81 24.64 3.29
N VAL A 217 -36.12 23.54 3.45
CA VAL A 217 -36.06 22.44 2.48
C VAL A 217 -36.87 21.22 2.98
N ASP A 218 -37.80 21.43 3.89
CA ASP A 218 -38.67 20.40 4.46
C ASP A 218 -37.88 19.22 5.05
N PHE A 219 -36.66 19.49 5.52
CA PHE A 219 -35.87 18.45 6.23
C PHE A 219 -36.43 18.30 7.64
N MET A 220 -36.95 17.11 7.90
CA MET A 220 -37.63 16.81 9.17
C MET A 220 -36.61 16.53 10.28
N VAL A 221 -36.11 17.57 10.92
CA VAL A 221 -35.19 17.47 12.07
C VAL A 221 -35.78 16.59 13.16
N GLU A 222 -37.10 16.71 13.36
CA GLU A 222 -37.85 15.95 14.37
C GLU A 222 -37.80 14.44 14.12
N GLU A 223 -37.76 14.00 12.86
CA GLU A 223 -37.61 12.57 12.52
C GLU A 223 -36.20 12.04 12.83
N GLU A 224 -35.20 12.85 12.58
CA GLU A 224 -33.80 12.52 12.94
C GLU A 224 -33.64 12.44 14.47
N GLU A 225 -34.20 13.39 15.21
CA GLU A 225 -34.17 13.38 16.67
C GLU A 225 -34.94 12.19 17.21
N ALA A 226 -36.11 11.87 16.66
CA ALA A 226 -36.89 10.69 17.06
C ALA A 226 -36.11 9.38 16.76
N ARG A 227 -35.36 9.33 15.67
CA ARG A 227 -34.51 8.20 15.34
C ARG A 227 -33.35 8.08 16.32
N LEU A 228 -32.69 9.17 16.64
CA LEU A 228 -31.65 9.23 17.65
C LEU A 228 -32.14 8.77 19.03
N MET A 229 -33.30 9.30 19.48
CA MET A 229 -33.91 8.91 20.76
C MET A 229 -34.25 7.43 20.81
N ARG A 230 -34.81 6.87 19.73
CA ARG A 230 -35.07 5.43 19.62
C ARG A 230 -33.79 4.61 19.75
N SER A 231 -32.73 5.04 19.09
CA SER A 231 -31.41 4.38 19.17
C SER A 231 -30.85 4.45 20.59
N MET A 232 -30.92 5.60 21.25
CA MET A 232 -30.47 5.74 22.64
C MET A 232 -31.24 4.83 23.61
N ILE A 233 -32.58 4.76 23.47
CA ILE A 233 -33.42 3.89 24.28
C ILE A 233 -33.06 2.42 24.06
N PHE A 234 -32.89 2.01 22.80
CA PHE A 234 -32.54 0.65 22.44
C PHE A 234 -31.16 0.25 23.00
N VAL A 235 -30.17 1.12 22.84
CA VAL A 235 -28.83 0.90 23.41
C VAL A 235 -28.88 0.85 24.93
N ASN A 236 -29.67 1.72 25.57
CA ASN A 236 -29.84 1.73 27.02
C ASN A 236 -30.38 0.40 27.57
N LYS A 237 -31.34 -0.22 26.87
CA LYS A 237 -31.86 -1.56 27.24
C LYS A 237 -30.78 -2.65 27.16
N LYS A 238 -29.80 -2.51 26.31
CA LYS A 238 -28.69 -3.46 26.17
C LYS A 238 -27.55 -3.22 27.17
N LEU A 239 -27.65 -2.20 28.03
CA LEU A 239 -26.66 -1.84 29.04
C LEU A 239 -27.25 -1.99 30.47
N PRO A 240 -27.52 -3.22 30.94
CA PRO A 240 -28.21 -3.44 32.22
C PRO A 240 -27.42 -2.92 33.43
N GLY A 241 -26.08 -2.95 33.37
CA GLY A 241 -25.23 -2.45 34.44
C GLY A 241 -25.16 -0.93 34.56
N MET A 242 -25.69 -0.19 33.57
CA MET A 242 -25.59 1.26 33.48
C MET A 242 -26.97 1.97 33.53
N GLN A 243 -28.01 1.29 33.99
CA GLN A 243 -29.32 1.88 34.14
C GLN A 243 -29.39 2.76 35.40
N VAL A 244 -29.66 4.01 35.23
CA VAL A 244 -29.88 4.97 36.33
C VAL A 244 -31.38 5.03 36.65
N ASN A 245 -31.74 4.92 37.93
CA ASN A 245 -33.14 5.07 38.39
C ASN A 245 -33.64 6.45 37.98
N GLY A 246 -34.50 6.51 36.97
CA GLY A 246 -35.04 7.74 36.41
C GLY A 246 -34.92 7.88 34.90
N ASP A 247 -34.36 6.90 34.22
CA ASP A 247 -34.40 6.83 32.78
C ASP A 247 -35.84 6.68 32.30
N ILE A 248 -36.21 7.45 31.31
CA ILE A 248 -37.57 7.62 30.76
C ILE A 248 -38.15 6.25 30.42
N GLU A 249 -39.11 5.78 31.19
CA GLU A 249 -39.98 4.67 30.79
C GLU A 249 -40.91 5.19 29.67
N MET A 250 -40.43 5.16 28.44
CA MET A 250 -41.31 5.22 27.28
C MET A 250 -41.77 3.80 26.96
N ASP A 251 -43.08 3.60 26.89
CA ASP A 251 -43.69 2.38 26.41
C ASP A 251 -43.23 2.09 24.97
N LEU A 252 -42.45 1.06 24.83
CA LEU A 252 -41.90 0.63 23.54
C LEU A 252 -42.79 -0.45 22.87
N ASP A 253 -43.95 -0.78 23.44
CA ASP A 253 -44.81 -1.82 22.90
C ASP A 253 -45.46 -1.44 21.56
N ASP A 254 -45.39 -0.17 21.16
CA ASP A 254 -45.87 0.33 19.86
C ASP A 254 -44.79 0.38 18.79
N LEU A 255 -43.55 -0.02 19.09
CA LEU A 255 -42.47 0.01 18.09
C LEU A 255 -42.20 -1.40 17.50
N PRO A 256 -42.09 -1.52 16.16
CA PRO A 256 -41.77 -2.80 15.54
C PRO A 256 -40.47 -3.38 16.09
N PRO A 257 -40.40 -4.72 16.29
CA PRO A 257 -39.20 -5.35 16.77
C PRO A 257 -38.05 -5.07 15.78
N LEU A 258 -37.02 -4.36 16.25
CA LEU A 258 -35.82 -4.12 15.51
C LEU A 258 -34.95 -5.36 15.61
N ASP A 259 -34.57 -5.88 14.48
CA ASP A 259 -33.59 -6.94 14.36
C ASP A 259 -32.18 -6.48 14.75
N ASP A 260 -31.31 -7.41 15.03
CA ASP A 260 -30.00 -7.26 15.63
C ASP A 260 -29.14 -6.09 15.12
N GLY A 261 -29.09 -5.01 15.87
CA GLY A 261 -27.94 -4.06 15.94
C GLY A 261 -27.56 -3.21 14.71
N SER A 262 -27.66 -3.70 13.48
CA SER A 262 -27.32 -2.94 12.27
C SER A 262 -28.40 -1.94 11.87
N ASP A 263 -29.66 -2.31 11.99
CA ASP A 263 -30.79 -1.47 11.59
C ASP A 263 -30.98 -0.20 12.43
N VAL A 264 -30.43 -0.18 13.66
CA VAL A 264 -30.61 0.96 14.58
C VAL A 264 -29.79 2.18 14.14
N THR A 265 -28.65 1.96 13.52
CA THR A 265 -27.72 3.04 13.11
C THR A 265 -27.75 3.33 11.61
N ASP A 266 -28.43 2.47 10.84
CA ASP A 266 -28.54 2.65 9.39
C ASP A 266 -29.40 3.89 9.06
N GLY A 267 -28.94 4.65 8.10
CA GLY A 267 -29.58 5.88 7.65
C GLY A 267 -29.50 7.06 8.63
N MET A 268 -28.76 6.93 9.76
CA MET A 268 -28.48 8.06 10.65
C MET A 268 -27.48 9.03 10.01
N SER A 269 -27.75 10.34 10.12
CA SER A 269 -26.80 11.38 9.77
C SER A 269 -25.55 11.32 10.64
N ARG A 270 -24.43 11.85 10.17
CA ARG A 270 -23.20 11.93 10.98
C ARG A 270 -23.41 12.76 12.26
N THR A 271 -24.30 13.74 12.22
CA THR A 271 -24.73 14.49 13.39
C THR A 271 -25.30 13.55 14.46
N SER A 272 -26.33 12.76 14.10
CA SER A 272 -26.98 11.82 15.02
C SER A 272 -26.02 10.74 15.53
N LYS A 273 -25.13 10.23 14.67
CA LYS A 273 -24.07 9.31 15.08
C LYS A 273 -23.13 9.94 16.10
N SER A 274 -22.72 11.18 15.91
CA SER A 274 -21.87 11.91 16.85
C SER A 274 -22.55 12.16 18.20
N GLU A 275 -23.83 12.51 18.19
CA GLU A 275 -24.60 12.72 19.41
C GLU A 275 -24.78 11.41 20.21
N LEU A 276 -25.02 10.29 19.54
CA LEU A 276 -25.06 8.97 20.17
C LEU A 276 -23.72 8.63 20.83
N GLY A 277 -22.62 8.90 20.17
CA GLY A 277 -21.28 8.70 20.73
C GLY A 277 -21.01 9.56 21.95
N LEU A 278 -21.43 10.83 21.94
CA LEU A 278 -21.31 11.74 23.07
C LEU A 278 -22.15 11.28 24.25
N TRP A 279 -23.39 10.85 24.00
CA TRP A 279 -24.26 10.30 25.04
C TRP A 279 -23.66 9.05 25.69
N LEU A 280 -23.11 8.11 24.91
CA LEU A 280 -22.40 6.95 25.43
C LEU A 280 -21.22 7.37 26.32
N ARG A 281 -20.40 8.31 25.85
CA ARG A 281 -19.26 8.83 26.61
C ARG A 281 -19.73 9.45 27.94
N GLN A 282 -20.82 10.19 27.95
CA GLN A 282 -21.35 10.80 29.15
C GLN A 282 -21.85 9.74 30.15
N LYS A 283 -22.55 8.71 29.68
CA LYS A 283 -22.96 7.56 30.53
C LYS A 283 -21.76 6.88 31.16
N VAL A 284 -20.74 6.58 30.36
CA VAL A 284 -19.50 5.96 30.88
C VAL A 284 -18.83 6.85 31.92
N LYS A 285 -18.77 8.16 31.71
CA LYS A 285 -18.23 9.09 32.72
C LYS A 285 -19.03 9.08 34.01
N LEU A 286 -20.34 9.11 33.92
CA LEU A 286 -21.22 9.10 35.11
C LEU A 286 -21.03 7.81 35.90
N GLN A 287 -20.95 6.67 35.23
CA GLN A 287 -20.74 5.37 35.87
C GLN A 287 -19.39 5.27 36.58
N MET A 288 -18.34 5.81 35.96
CA MET A 288 -16.98 5.74 36.53
C MET A 288 -16.74 6.75 37.63
N VAL A 289 -17.55 7.79 37.77
CA VAL A 289 -17.38 8.87 38.76
C VAL A 289 -18.27 8.64 39.99
N GLN A 290 -19.29 7.80 39.92
CA GLN A 290 -20.18 7.57 41.08
C GLN A 290 -19.38 6.96 42.24
N PRO A 291 -19.22 7.71 43.36
CA PRO A 291 -18.66 7.11 44.57
C PRO A 291 -19.68 6.11 45.11
N THR A 292 -19.23 4.92 45.44
CA THR A 292 -20.00 3.95 46.20
C THR A 292 -20.36 4.57 47.54
N ILE A 293 -21.53 5.16 47.66
CA ILE A 293 -22.10 5.46 48.95
C ILE A 293 -22.67 4.14 49.45
N PRO A 294 -22.11 3.52 50.51
CA PRO A 294 -22.69 2.32 51.05
C PRO A 294 -24.07 2.68 51.56
N PRO A 295 -25.11 1.85 51.33
CA PRO A 295 -26.42 2.07 51.86
C PRO A 295 -26.32 2.05 53.37
N LEU A 296 -26.68 3.16 54.01
CA LEU A 296 -26.89 3.25 55.45
C LEU A 296 -28.13 2.40 55.76
N HIS A 297 -27.94 1.37 56.55
CA HIS A 297 -28.91 0.40 57.09
C HIS A 297 -29.15 -0.85 56.23
N ASP A 298 -28.42 -1.90 56.57
CA ASP A 298 -29.04 -3.13 57.09
C ASP A 298 -27.97 -4.02 57.71
N TRP A 299 -28.24 -4.45 58.92
CA TRP A 299 -27.43 -5.39 59.68
C TRP A 299 -27.84 -6.80 59.24
N ASP A 300 -27.23 -7.32 58.19
CA ASP A 300 -27.30 -8.73 57.86
C ASP A 300 -25.89 -9.22 57.50
N ASP A 301 -25.44 -10.18 58.32
CA ASP A 301 -24.11 -10.81 58.26
C ASP A 301 -23.98 -11.76 57.05
N SER A 302 -24.21 -11.27 55.85
CA SER A 302 -23.79 -11.96 54.65
C SER A 302 -22.51 -11.30 54.11
N PRO A 303 -21.51 -12.04 53.64
CA PRO A 303 -20.33 -11.42 53.03
C PRO A 303 -20.75 -10.71 51.73
N MET A 304 -20.98 -9.41 51.90
CA MET A 304 -21.32 -8.52 50.76
C MET A 304 -20.21 -8.62 49.72
N LYS A 305 -20.57 -9.15 48.58
CA LYS A 305 -19.81 -8.91 47.36
C LYS A 305 -19.77 -7.40 47.16
N GLY A 306 -18.63 -6.79 47.41
CA GLY A 306 -18.42 -5.37 47.23
C GLY A 306 -18.86 -4.95 45.84
N GLY A 307 -19.95 -4.21 45.78
CA GLY A 307 -20.47 -3.64 44.55
C GLY A 307 -19.48 -2.61 44.05
N SER A 308 -18.55 -3.01 43.25
CA SER A 308 -17.70 -2.12 42.49
C SER A 308 -18.58 -1.40 41.47
N SER A 309 -18.62 -0.08 41.49
CA SER A 309 -19.26 0.73 40.46
C SER A 309 -18.41 0.75 39.15
N ALA A 310 -17.87 -0.37 38.82
CA ALA A 310 -17.07 -0.56 37.60
C ALA A 310 -17.96 -0.98 36.42
N ILE A 311 -17.64 -0.53 35.24
CA ILE A 311 -18.27 -1.00 34.00
C ILE A 311 -17.98 -2.50 33.88
N SER A 312 -18.99 -3.30 33.56
CA SER A 312 -18.80 -4.71 33.28
C SER A 312 -18.17 -4.94 31.88
N SER A 313 -17.51 -6.07 31.68
CA SER A 313 -16.99 -6.46 30.38
C SER A 313 -18.09 -6.53 29.31
N SER A 314 -19.28 -7.00 29.68
CA SER A 314 -20.45 -7.06 28.79
C SER A 314 -20.96 -5.67 28.38
N ASP A 315 -21.04 -4.72 29.32
CA ASP A 315 -21.46 -3.35 29.00
C ASP A 315 -20.41 -2.65 28.10
N PHE A 316 -19.12 -2.83 28.42
CA PHE A 316 -18.05 -2.28 27.59
C PHE A 316 -18.07 -2.87 26.17
N SER A 317 -18.27 -4.18 26.04
CA SER A 317 -18.35 -4.81 24.70
C SER A 317 -19.53 -4.29 23.88
N THR A 318 -20.65 -4.01 24.55
CA THR A 318 -21.83 -3.41 23.92
C THR A 318 -21.54 -1.97 23.46
N ILE A 319 -20.95 -1.13 24.32
CA ILE A 319 -20.55 0.25 23.98
C ILE A 319 -19.57 0.25 22.80
N ARG A 320 -18.54 -0.59 22.86
CA ARG A 320 -17.57 -0.77 21.78
C ARG A 320 -18.25 -1.09 20.45
N ARG A 321 -19.15 -2.08 20.44
CA ARG A 321 -19.89 -2.50 19.27
C ARG A 321 -20.65 -1.33 18.62
N TYR A 322 -21.36 -0.52 19.41
CA TYR A 322 -22.09 0.63 18.86
C TYR A 322 -21.19 1.73 18.34
N LEU A 323 -20.06 1.99 19.01
CA LEU A 323 -19.07 2.96 18.52
C LEU A 323 -18.39 2.50 17.22
N GLU A 324 -18.16 1.20 17.07
CA GLU A 324 -17.68 0.60 15.82
C GLU A 324 -18.73 0.71 14.71
N LEU A 325 -20.02 0.47 15.01
CA LEU A 325 -21.12 0.60 14.04
C LEU A 325 -21.31 2.04 13.54
N ILE A 326 -21.18 3.04 14.42
CA ILE A 326 -21.24 4.45 14.02
C ILE A 326 -19.91 4.98 13.49
N GLU A 327 -18.87 4.16 13.50
CA GLU A 327 -17.52 4.48 13.03
C GLU A 327 -16.87 5.68 13.75
N ASP A 328 -17.19 5.88 15.04
CA ASP A 328 -16.62 6.99 15.82
C ASP A 328 -15.46 6.52 16.70
N TYR A 329 -14.30 6.33 16.07
CA TYR A 329 -13.10 5.85 16.76
C TYR A 329 -12.43 6.91 17.62
N SER A 330 -12.64 8.18 17.35
CA SER A 330 -12.20 9.27 18.24
C SER A 330 -12.92 9.18 19.59
N MET A 331 -14.24 8.94 19.56
CA MET A 331 -15.03 8.75 20.76
C MET A 331 -14.68 7.44 21.48
N LEU A 332 -14.44 6.38 20.71
CA LEU A 332 -13.98 5.09 21.26
C LEU A 332 -12.63 5.26 21.98
N ALA A 333 -11.69 6.02 21.44
CA ALA A 333 -10.43 6.33 22.10
C ALA A 333 -10.62 7.05 23.44
N ASP A 334 -11.53 8.03 23.49
CA ASP A 334 -11.87 8.76 24.70
C ASP A 334 -12.51 7.85 25.77
N ILE A 335 -13.40 6.97 25.33
CA ILE A 335 -14.07 6.02 26.24
C ILE A 335 -13.08 4.98 26.76
N VAL A 336 -12.24 4.40 25.90
CA VAL A 336 -11.16 3.48 26.34
C VAL A 336 -10.29 4.18 27.38
N LYS A 337 -9.90 5.45 27.15
CA LYS A 337 -9.09 6.22 28.10
C LYS A 337 -9.78 6.36 29.47
N ILE A 338 -11.10 6.54 29.50
CA ILE A 338 -11.85 6.63 30.76
C ILE A 338 -11.90 5.26 31.44
N VAL A 339 -12.21 4.22 30.67
CA VAL A 339 -12.39 2.85 31.15
C VAL A 339 -11.08 2.22 31.66
N THR A 340 -9.93 2.66 31.15
CA THR A 340 -8.61 2.20 31.67
C THR A 340 -8.39 2.53 33.15
N SER A 341 -9.22 3.36 33.78
CA SER A 341 -9.22 3.55 35.24
C SER A 341 -9.86 2.40 36.02
N SER A 342 -10.55 1.47 35.36
CA SER A 342 -11.12 0.28 35.98
C SER A 342 -10.06 -0.62 36.63
N ASN A 343 -10.47 -1.36 37.66
CA ASN A 343 -9.65 -2.41 38.29
C ASN A 343 -10.01 -3.82 37.78
N ASP A 344 -11.00 -3.94 36.92
CA ASP A 344 -11.41 -5.21 36.33
C ASP A 344 -10.44 -5.64 35.22
N PRO A 345 -9.72 -6.77 35.40
CA PRO A 345 -8.78 -7.25 34.41
C PRO A 345 -9.43 -7.67 33.08
N GLU A 346 -10.69 -8.11 33.11
CA GLU A 346 -11.40 -8.51 31.90
C GLU A 346 -11.73 -7.28 31.02
N VAL A 347 -12.15 -6.20 31.64
CA VAL A 347 -12.41 -4.93 30.97
C VAL A 347 -11.13 -4.35 30.39
N LEU A 348 -10.01 -4.42 31.14
CA LEU A 348 -8.71 -3.97 30.66
C LEU A 348 -8.18 -4.82 29.49
N ALA A 349 -8.42 -6.15 29.54
CA ALA A 349 -8.11 -7.04 28.42
C ALA A 349 -8.93 -6.66 27.18
N SER A 350 -10.23 -6.40 27.35
CA SER A 350 -11.11 -5.97 26.27
C SER A 350 -10.68 -4.61 25.68
N CYS A 351 -10.19 -3.69 26.51
CA CYS A 351 -9.56 -2.44 26.04
C CYS A 351 -8.31 -2.70 25.18
N ALA A 352 -7.42 -3.60 25.63
CA ALA A 352 -6.22 -3.98 24.87
C ALA A 352 -6.57 -4.65 23.55
N ASP A 353 -7.55 -5.56 23.57
CA ASP A 353 -8.08 -6.22 22.36
C ASP A 353 -8.68 -5.21 21.37
N THR A 354 -9.36 -4.17 21.87
CA THR A 354 -9.89 -3.08 21.03
C THR A 354 -8.78 -2.29 20.34
N LEU A 355 -7.68 -2.01 21.07
CA LEU A 355 -6.52 -1.34 20.48
C LEU A 355 -5.82 -2.22 19.44
N ASP A 356 -5.77 -3.53 19.67
CA ASP A 356 -5.13 -4.49 18.77
C ASP A 356 -5.89 -4.62 17.43
N LEU A 357 -7.22 -4.68 17.47
CA LEU A 357 -8.04 -4.74 16.24
C LEU A 357 -7.93 -3.48 15.40
N HIS A 358 -7.94 -2.31 16.05
CA HIS A 358 -7.97 -1.01 15.38
C HIS A 358 -6.63 -0.25 15.47
N ILE A 359 -5.51 -0.98 15.51
CA ILE A 359 -4.17 -0.43 15.74
C ILE A 359 -3.81 0.71 14.77
N GLU A 360 -4.15 0.57 13.49
CA GLU A 360 -3.89 1.57 12.46
C GLU A 360 -4.70 2.85 12.71
N THR A 361 -5.98 2.70 13.06
CA THR A 361 -6.88 3.82 13.32
C THR A 361 -6.48 4.58 14.59
N PHE A 362 -6.17 3.88 15.68
CA PHE A 362 -5.68 4.54 16.91
C PHE A 362 -4.29 5.17 16.73
N SER A 363 -3.45 4.58 15.87
CA SER A 363 -2.19 5.21 15.45
C SER A 363 -2.44 6.51 14.67
N ALA A 364 -3.38 6.50 13.73
CA ALA A 364 -3.77 7.68 12.96
C ALA A 364 -4.34 8.78 13.84
N ILE A 365 -5.22 8.45 14.80
CA ILE A 365 -5.75 9.40 15.80
C ILE A 365 -4.62 9.95 16.68
N GLY A 366 -3.59 9.16 16.94
CA GLY A 366 -2.47 9.52 17.81
C GLY A 366 -2.69 9.12 19.27
N ALA A 367 -3.69 8.29 19.55
CA ALA A 367 -4.03 7.83 20.90
C ALA A 367 -3.30 6.53 21.28
N LEU A 368 -2.85 5.74 20.33
CA LEU A 368 -2.35 4.38 20.52
C LEU A 368 -1.26 4.28 21.59
N LYS A 369 -0.20 5.07 21.46
CA LYS A 369 0.94 5.05 22.40
C LYS A 369 0.51 5.45 23.81
N GLY A 370 -0.24 6.53 23.94
CA GLY A 370 -0.71 7.01 25.23
C GLY A 370 -1.61 6.01 25.95
N LEU A 371 -2.52 5.37 25.22
CA LEU A 371 -3.41 4.33 25.76
C LEU A 371 -2.64 3.07 26.14
N PHE A 372 -1.68 2.65 25.32
CA PHE A 372 -0.81 1.53 25.63
C PHE A 372 0.02 1.77 26.91
N ASP A 373 0.62 2.95 27.06
CA ASP A 373 1.40 3.32 28.24
C ASP A 373 0.52 3.33 29.51
N VAL A 374 -0.73 3.78 29.40
CA VAL A 374 -1.70 3.73 30.51
C VAL A 374 -2.05 2.29 30.88
N LEU A 375 -2.34 1.42 29.90
CA LEU A 375 -2.62 0.01 30.15
C LEU A 375 -1.42 -0.69 30.81
N MET A 376 -0.20 -0.41 30.37
CA MET A 376 1.02 -0.91 30.99
C MET A 376 1.16 -0.45 32.45
N SER A 377 0.83 0.81 32.73
CA SER A 377 0.84 1.34 34.09
C SER A 377 -0.19 0.65 34.99
N ARG A 378 -1.37 0.35 34.43
CA ARG A 378 -2.41 -0.40 35.13
C ARG A 378 -2.02 -1.85 35.41
N LEU A 379 -1.38 -2.52 34.45
CA LEU A 379 -0.86 -3.86 34.67
C LEU A 379 0.11 -3.87 35.87
N ARG A 380 1.05 -2.93 35.89
CA ARG A 380 2.01 -2.81 37.00
C ARG A 380 1.34 -2.51 38.35
N ALA A 381 0.30 -1.67 38.35
CA ALA A 381 -0.44 -1.40 39.57
C ALA A 381 -1.18 -2.64 40.08
N LEU A 382 -1.88 -3.35 39.19
CA LEU A 382 -2.61 -4.56 39.57
C LEU A 382 -1.68 -5.69 40.06
N THR A 383 -0.48 -5.80 39.45
CA THR A 383 0.52 -6.80 39.90
C THR A 383 1.18 -6.42 41.23
N ALA A 384 1.21 -5.13 41.58
CA ALA A 384 1.73 -4.69 42.88
C ALA A 384 0.71 -4.86 44.00
N ASP A 385 -0.57 -4.73 43.71
CA ASP A 385 -1.65 -4.83 44.69
C ASP A 385 -2.07 -6.29 45.00
N THR A 386 -1.93 -7.17 44.00
CA THR A 386 -2.29 -8.57 44.09
C THR A 386 -1.12 -9.45 43.74
N ASP A 387 -0.80 -10.47 44.53
CA ASP A 387 0.28 -11.43 44.21
C ASP A 387 0.00 -12.27 42.93
N SER A 388 -1.16 -12.15 42.35
CA SER A 388 -1.59 -12.85 41.14
C SER A 388 -1.64 -11.91 39.92
N VAL A 389 -0.99 -12.30 38.86
CA VAL A 389 -1.01 -11.58 37.59
C VAL A 389 -2.32 -11.87 36.83
N PRO A 390 -3.07 -10.86 36.40
CA PRO A 390 -4.32 -11.07 35.66
C PRO A 390 -4.01 -11.61 34.23
N ARG A 391 -4.10 -12.91 34.08
CA ARG A 391 -3.69 -13.64 32.86
C ARG A 391 -4.35 -13.13 31.58
N ALA A 392 -5.66 -12.92 31.60
CA ALA A 392 -6.41 -12.45 30.44
C ALA A 392 -5.86 -11.11 29.92
N PHE A 393 -5.64 -10.18 30.85
CA PHE A 393 -5.10 -8.87 30.50
C PHE A 393 -3.65 -8.95 30.00
N LEU A 394 -2.83 -9.79 30.62
CA LEU A 394 -1.44 -9.99 30.20
C LEU A 394 -1.35 -10.61 28.79
N VAL A 395 -2.23 -11.54 28.43
CA VAL A 395 -2.31 -12.15 27.10
C VAL A 395 -2.66 -11.10 26.05
N SER A 396 -3.72 -10.32 26.27
CA SER A 396 -4.15 -9.29 25.31
C SER A 396 -3.09 -8.20 25.14
N LEU A 397 -2.45 -7.79 26.25
CA LEU A 397 -1.41 -6.75 26.21
C LEU A 397 -0.12 -7.25 25.55
N SER A 398 0.24 -8.51 25.74
CA SER A 398 1.38 -9.14 25.05
C SER A 398 1.14 -9.25 23.54
N SER A 399 -0.08 -9.60 23.14
CA SER A 399 -0.49 -9.61 21.73
C SER A 399 -0.32 -8.24 21.10
N LEU A 400 -0.91 -7.22 21.71
CA LEU A 400 -0.80 -5.83 21.24
C LEU A 400 0.65 -5.35 21.16
N ALA A 401 1.45 -5.60 22.22
CA ALA A 401 2.86 -5.21 22.27
C ALA A 401 3.69 -5.84 21.14
N SER A 402 3.40 -7.08 20.76
CA SER A 402 4.11 -7.78 19.69
C SER A 402 3.94 -7.11 18.31
N ARG A 403 2.87 -6.35 18.14
CA ARG A 403 2.55 -5.64 16.88
C ARG A 403 3.06 -4.20 16.85
N LEU A 404 3.46 -3.66 17.98
CA LEU A 404 4.03 -2.32 18.04
C LEU A 404 5.52 -2.37 17.66
N PRO A 405 5.96 -1.68 16.58
CA PRO A 405 7.32 -1.79 16.06
C PRO A 405 8.38 -1.39 17.09
N ASP A 406 8.05 -0.40 17.94
CA ASP A 406 8.97 0.14 18.94
C ASP A 406 9.01 -0.65 20.26
N GLN A 407 8.13 -1.65 20.44
CA GLN A 407 7.92 -2.34 21.71
C GLN A 407 8.34 -3.81 21.72
N LYS A 408 9.18 -4.25 20.78
CA LYS A 408 9.59 -5.65 20.65
C LYS A 408 10.24 -6.23 21.90
N LEU A 409 11.06 -5.46 22.59
CA LEU A 409 11.70 -5.90 23.84
C LEU A 409 10.67 -6.06 24.96
N LEU A 410 9.73 -5.13 25.05
CA LEU A 410 8.65 -5.20 26.03
C LEU A 410 7.71 -6.38 25.74
N ALA A 411 7.41 -6.64 24.48
CA ALA A 411 6.62 -7.81 24.08
C ALA A 411 7.28 -9.11 24.53
N GLN A 412 8.61 -9.22 24.40
CA GLN A 412 9.37 -10.39 24.91
C GLN A 412 9.30 -10.49 26.43
N GLN A 413 9.39 -9.38 27.15
CA GLN A 413 9.25 -9.35 28.61
C GLN A 413 7.87 -9.81 29.04
N LEU A 414 6.80 -9.26 28.43
CA LEU A 414 5.43 -9.66 28.73
C LEU A 414 5.18 -11.14 28.42
N ALA A 415 5.75 -11.67 27.33
CA ALA A 415 5.66 -13.08 27.00
C ALA A 415 6.39 -13.95 28.05
N GLN A 416 7.53 -13.51 28.60
CA GLN A 416 8.23 -14.20 29.68
C GLN A 416 7.45 -14.12 30.99
N GLU A 417 6.87 -12.97 31.30
CA GLU A 417 6.01 -12.82 32.49
C GLU A 417 4.77 -13.70 32.39
N LEU A 418 4.16 -13.82 31.22
CA LEU A 418 3.05 -14.74 30.97
C LEU A 418 3.48 -16.20 31.20
N ALA A 419 4.61 -16.61 30.65
CA ALA A 419 5.12 -17.96 30.82
C ALA A 419 5.48 -18.26 32.29
N MET A 420 5.98 -17.29 33.04
CA MET A 420 6.25 -17.43 34.47
C MET A 420 4.96 -17.47 35.28
N SER A 421 3.98 -16.65 34.95
CA SER A 421 2.66 -16.66 35.60
C SER A 421 1.95 -17.98 35.37
N ASP A 422 1.94 -18.49 34.14
CA ASP A 422 1.34 -19.79 33.82
C ASP A 422 2.01 -20.93 34.62
N ARG A 423 3.34 -20.91 34.76
CA ARG A 423 4.10 -21.88 35.59
C ARG A 423 3.78 -21.74 37.08
N LYS A 424 3.66 -20.51 37.59
CA LYS A 424 3.33 -20.24 39.00
C LYS A 424 1.95 -20.72 39.32
N THR A 425 0.97 -20.41 38.47
CA THR A 425 -0.43 -20.87 38.64
C THR A 425 -0.53 -22.38 38.61
N ALA A 426 0.26 -23.06 37.76
CA ALA A 426 0.37 -24.52 37.75
C ALA A 426 0.99 -25.05 39.05
N ALA A 427 1.95 -24.33 39.66
CA ALA A 427 2.57 -24.72 40.94
C ALA A 427 1.68 -24.45 42.15
N ASP A 428 0.94 -23.35 42.18
CA ASP A 428 0.03 -22.96 43.28
C ASP A 428 -1.20 -23.87 43.36
N ALA A 429 -1.65 -24.43 42.20
CA ALA A 429 -2.70 -25.46 42.19
C ALA A 429 -2.29 -26.77 42.92
N CYS A 430 -1.01 -26.93 43.21
CA CYS A 430 -0.45 -28.09 43.91
C CYS A 430 -0.40 -27.92 45.43
N SER A 431 -0.88 -26.84 45.98
CA SER A 431 -0.87 -26.63 47.44
C SER A 431 -1.88 -27.54 48.15
N PRO A 432 -1.46 -28.31 49.16
CA PRO A 432 -2.33 -29.34 49.77
C PRO A 432 -3.46 -28.81 50.65
N VAL A 433 -3.84 -27.55 50.57
CA VAL A 433 -4.82 -26.88 51.40
C VAL A 433 -6.26 -26.96 50.84
N SER A 434 -6.46 -27.39 49.63
CA SER A 434 -7.81 -27.43 49.01
C SER A 434 -8.53 -28.78 49.07
N ASP A 435 -8.15 -29.69 49.97
CA ASP A 435 -8.66 -31.06 50.01
C ASP A 435 -10.00 -31.24 50.79
N HIS A 436 -10.71 -30.20 51.03
CA HIS A 436 -12.06 -30.30 51.63
C HIS A 436 -13.07 -29.44 50.89
N MET A 437 -13.75 -30.01 49.93
CA MET A 437 -15.21 -29.85 49.75
C MET A 437 -15.72 -30.58 48.50
N ALA A 438 -16.71 -31.41 48.77
CA ALA A 438 -17.80 -31.87 47.91
C ALA A 438 -17.53 -33.06 46.98
N ILE A 439 -17.82 -34.18 47.49
CA ILE A 439 -18.23 -35.39 46.76
C ILE A 439 -19.61 -35.14 46.17
N VAL A 440 -19.72 -35.04 44.89
CA VAL A 440 -20.97 -35.32 44.15
C VAL A 440 -20.61 -36.25 42.97
N GLU A 441 -21.11 -37.44 43.09
CA GLU A 441 -20.89 -38.54 42.14
C GLU A 441 -21.65 -38.30 40.86
N THR A 442 -20.93 -38.18 39.77
CA THR A 442 -21.34 -38.69 38.44
C THR A 442 -20.12 -39.19 37.71
N ALA A 443 -20.23 -40.26 36.97
CA ALA A 443 -19.13 -40.96 36.31
C ALA A 443 -18.36 -40.08 35.26
N GLU A 444 -18.84 -38.89 34.94
CA GLU A 444 -18.19 -37.89 34.12
C GLU A 444 -17.26 -36.95 34.89
N ALA A 445 -17.53 -36.76 36.18
CA ALA A 445 -16.70 -35.95 37.09
C ALA A 445 -15.33 -36.59 37.35
N ASP A 446 -15.27 -37.91 37.41
CA ASP A 446 -14.06 -38.68 37.69
C ASP A 446 -12.94 -38.46 36.64
N PHE A 447 -13.31 -38.20 35.42
CA PHE A 447 -12.34 -38.06 34.30
C PHE A 447 -11.73 -36.64 34.22
N THR A 448 -12.54 -35.63 34.45
CA THR A 448 -12.06 -34.25 34.57
C THR A 448 -11.17 -34.10 35.79
N ASP A 449 -11.54 -34.73 36.90
CA ASP A 449 -10.74 -34.75 38.14
C ASP A 449 -9.38 -35.41 37.98
N GLU A 450 -9.27 -36.51 37.19
CA GLU A 450 -7.99 -37.15 36.93
C GLU A 450 -7.06 -36.28 36.07
N ILE A 451 -7.58 -35.68 35.03
CA ILE A 451 -6.80 -34.76 34.18
C ILE A 451 -6.46 -33.49 34.99
N GLU A 452 -7.42 -32.92 35.73
CA GLU A 452 -7.15 -31.77 36.57
C GLU A 452 -6.14 -32.09 37.70
N LYS A 453 -6.19 -33.26 38.29
CA LYS A 453 -5.20 -33.72 39.26
C LYS A 453 -3.80 -33.85 38.67
N VAL A 454 -3.70 -34.37 37.45
CA VAL A 454 -2.41 -34.45 36.74
C VAL A 454 -1.92 -33.06 36.32
N LEU A 455 -2.80 -32.19 35.82
CA LEU A 455 -2.49 -30.80 35.47
C LEU A 455 -2.14 -29.99 36.72
N ALA A 456 -2.82 -30.28 37.86
CA ALA A 456 -2.58 -29.66 39.15
C ALA A 456 -1.29 -30.16 39.83
N SER A 457 -0.74 -31.33 39.48
CA SER A 457 0.46 -31.85 40.10
C SER A 457 1.73 -31.02 39.87
N GLY A 458 1.69 -30.05 38.91
CA GLY A 458 2.76 -29.06 38.70
C GLY A 458 4.15 -29.61 38.35
N ASN A 459 4.29 -30.91 38.26
CA ASN A 459 5.54 -31.55 37.88
C ASN A 459 5.80 -31.27 36.37
N SER A 460 7.06 -31.10 36.03
CA SER A 460 7.48 -31.07 34.64
C SER A 460 6.90 -32.26 33.90
N MET A 461 5.95 -31.99 33.02
CA MET A 461 5.26 -33.06 32.31
C MET A 461 6.19 -33.67 31.27
N ASP A 462 6.36 -34.99 31.37
CA ASP A 462 7.10 -35.76 30.40
C ASP A 462 6.34 -35.77 29.05
N GLN A 463 7.05 -35.71 27.94
CA GLN A 463 6.51 -35.69 26.60
C GLN A 463 5.49 -36.79 26.35
N ALA A 464 5.72 -38.01 26.84
CA ALA A 464 4.82 -39.13 26.69
C ALA A 464 3.49 -38.94 27.47
N THR A 465 3.55 -38.27 28.59
CA THR A 465 2.38 -37.93 29.41
C THR A 465 1.57 -36.83 28.74
N LEU A 466 2.22 -35.79 28.21
CA LEU A 466 1.58 -34.72 27.46
C LEU A 466 0.86 -35.28 26.23
N GLU A 467 1.51 -36.14 25.45
CA GLU A 467 0.91 -36.80 24.30
C GLU A 467 -0.31 -37.66 24.66
N ARG A 468 -0.24 -38.43 25.74
CA ARG A 468 -1.38 -39.25 26.21
C ARG A 468 -2.55 -38.36 26.64
N LEU A 469 -2.30 -37.30 27.41
CA LEU A 469 -3.34 -36.40 27.84
C LEU A 469 -3.94 -35.67 26.64
N PHE A 470 -3.12 -35.18 25.74
CA PHE A 470 -3.56 -34.57 24.49
C PHE A 470 -4.50 -35.47 23.72
N GLN A 471 -4.11 -36.70 23.44
CA GLN A 471 -4.92 -37.66 22.71
C GLN A 471 -6.25 -37.95 23.42
N ARG A 472 -6.25 -38.06 24.75
CA ARG A 472 -7.48 -38.27 25.53
C ARG A 472 -8.41 -37.08 25.46
N ILE A 473 -7.90 -35.87 25.57
CA ILE A 473 -8.72 -34.64 25.48
C ILE A 473 -9.29 -34.50 24.08
N ILE A 474 -8.47 -34.76 23.05
CA ILE A 474 -8.93 -34.71 21.65
C ILE A 474 -10.02 -35.72 21.36
N LEU A 475 -9.91 -36.97 21.81
CA LEU A 475 -10.96 -37.96 21.64
C LEU A 475 -12.28 -37.53 22.32
N ARG A 476 -12.18 -36.88 23.48
CA ARG A 476 -13.35 -36.33 24.17
C ARG A 476 -13.93 -35.13 23.43
N LEU A 477 -13.09 -34.27 22.89
CA LEU A 477 -13.50 -33.13 22.07
C LEU A 477 -14.25 -33.63 20.81
N GLU A 478 -13.70 -34.61 20.10
CA GLU A 478 -14.35 -35.21 18.93
C GLU A 478 -15.70 -35.85 19.30
N ALA A 479 -15.80 -36.50 20.45
CA ALA A 479 -17.05 -37.06 20.95
C ALA A 479 -18.03 -35.97 21.47
N ALA A 480 -17.55 -34.77 21.75
CA ALA A 480 -18.39 -33.66 22.23
C ALA A 480 -19.02 -32.85 21.07
N TRP A 481 -18.63 -33.08 19.84
CA TRP A 481 -19.17 -32.34 18.71
C TRP A 481 -20.69 -32.54 18.49
N GLU A 482 -21.22 -33.64 18.90
CA GLU A 482 -22.68 -33.94 18.83
C GLU A 482 -23.42 -33.63 20.15
N LYS A 483 -22.71 -33.08 21.14
CA LYS A 483 -23.20 -32.83 22.47
C LYS A 483 -23.42 -31.35 22.75
N PRO A 484 -24.01 -30.96 23.89
CA PRO A 484 -24.19 -29.57 24.29
C PRO A 484 -22.85 -28.80 24.29
N PRO A 485 -22.86 -27.50 23.91
CA PRO A 485 -21.66 -26.66 23.72
C PRO A 485 -20.79 -26.54 25.00
N GLU A 486 -21.35 -26.75 26.17
CA GLU A 486 -20.60 -26.68 27.44
C GLU A 486 -19.50 -27.74 27.56
N GLN A 487 -19.73 -28.94 27.02
CA GLN A 487 -18.74 -30.03 27.03
C GLN A 487 -17.58 -29.75 26.10
N GLN A 488 -17.85 -29.19 24.94
CA GLN A 488 -16.82 -28.75 24.02
C GLN A 488 -15.96 -27.67 24.67
N ARG A 489 -16.58 -26.66 25.28
CA ARG A 489 -15.88 -25.58 25.98
C ARG A 489 -14.97 -26.09 27.09
N SER A 490 -15.42 -27.10 27.87
CA SER A 490 -14.57 -27.71 28.88
C SER A 490 -13.29 -28.35 28.29
N CYS A 491 -13.41 -29.03 27.14
CA CYS A 491 -12.25 -29.62 26.46
C CYS A 491 -11.30 -28.52 25.92
N ASP A 492 -11.81 -27.45 25.37
CA ASP A 492 -11.04 -26.33 24.84
C ASP A 492 -10.22 -25.65 25.95
N LEU A 493 -10.82 -25.46 27.12
CA LEU A 493 -10.13 -24.95 28.30
C LEU A 493 -9.02 -25.89 28.80
N LEU A 494 -9.26 -27.21 28.81
CA LEU A 494 -8.25 -28.20 29.15
C LEU A 494 -7.07 -28.18 28.18
N LEU A 495 -7.32 -28.04 26.87
CA LEU A 495 -6.27 -27.89 25.88
C LEU A 495 -5.45 -26.62 26.09
N THR A 496 -6.11 -25.52 26.44
CA THR A 496 -5.44 -24.25 26.77
C THR A 496 -4.47 -24.41 27.95
N ARG A 497 -4.90 -25.12 29.00
CA ARG A 497 -4.04 -25.44 30.16
C ARG A 497 -2.90 -26.39 29.77
N LEU A 498 -3.18 -27.41 28.99
CA LEU A 498 -2.16 -28.37 28.55
C LEU A 498 -1.05 -27.69 27.74
N ARG A 499 -1.40 -26.71 26.94
CA ARG A 499 -0.44 -25.93 26.14
C ARG A 499 0.57 -25.18 27.00
N THR A 500 0.23 -24.78 28.22
CA THR A 500 1.12 -24.01 29.10
C THR A 500 2.34 -24.81 29.60
N PHE A 501 2.29 -26.14 29.57
CA PHE A 501 3.39 -26.99 30.03
C PHE A 501 4.52 -27.11 29.00
N ASP A 502 4.20 -27.34 27.74
CA ASP A 502 5.14 -27.36 26.63
C ASP A 502 4.47 -26.86 25.34
N THR A 503 4.64 -25.60 25.04
CA THR A 503 4.03 -24.97 23.86
C THR A 503 4.52 -25.57 22.55
N HIS A 504 5.80 -25.92 22.46
CA HIS A 504 6.38 -26.41 21.22
C HIS A 504 5.85 -27.81 20.87
N GLN A 505 5.88 -28.72 21.83
CA GLN A 505 5.40 -30.10 21.62
C GLN A 505 3.88 -30.12 21.40
N PHE A 506 3.14 -29.26 22.15
CA PHE A 506 1.70 -29.10 21.96
C PHE A 506 1.36 -28.62 20.55
N ASP A 507 2.06 -27.61 20.04
CA ASP A 507 1.81 -27.05 18.72
C ASP A 507 2.09 -28.08 17.62
N ILE A 508 3.10 -28.96 17.80
CA ILE A 508 3.36 -30.09 16.87
C ILE A 508 2.18 -31.07 16.87
N LEU A 509 1.73 -31.49 18.04
CA LEU A 509 0.60 -32.43 18.16
C LEU A 509 -0.69 -31.83 17.59
N MET A 510 -0.91 -30.56 17.87
CA MET A 510 -2.07 -29.81 17.36
C MET A 510 -2.04 -29.71 15.83
N SER A 511 -0.88 -29.43 15.24
CA SER A 511 -0.75 -29.37 13.77
C SER A 511 -1.04 -30.70 13.08
N VAL A 512 -0.64 -31.82 13.70
CA VAL A 512 -0.98 -33.16 13.20
C VAL A 512 -2.48 -33.41 13.30
N TRP A 513 -3.10 -33.03 14.42
CA TRP A 513 -4.54 -33.17 14.60
C TRP A 513 -5.33 -32.29 13.63
N VAL A 514 -4.94 -31.03 13.42
CA VAL A 514 -5.57 -30.12 12.45
C VAL A 514 -5.55 -30.74 11.05
N LYS A 515 -4.43 -31.29 10.59
CA LYS A 515 -4.34 -32.00 9.31
C LYS A 515 -5.28 -33.18 9.24
N ARG A 516 -5.40 -33.96 10.33
CA ARG A 516 -6.34 -35.08 10.41
C ARG A 516 -7.79 -34.63 10.31
N VAL A 517 -8.19 -33.58 11.03
CA VAL A 517 -9.56 -33.03 11.01
C VAL A 517 -9.92 -32.49 9.63
N ILE A 518 -8.98 -31.80 8.97
CA ILE A 518 -9.16 -31.31 7.60
C ILE A 518 -9.47 -32.46 6.63
N GLN A 519 -8.87 -33.63 6.85
CA GLN A 519 -9.05 -34.82 6.00
C GLN A 519 -10.30 -35.66 6.34
N MET A 520 -10.96 -35.40 7.46
CA MET A 520 -12.18 -36.13 7.84
C MET A 520 -13.35 -35.80 6.92
N GLN A 521 -14.06 -36.84 6.46
CA GLN A 521 -15.23 -36.66 5.61
C GLN A 521 -16.51 -36.33 6.38
N SER A 522 -16.63 -36.80 7.64
CA SER A 522 -17.78 -36.51 8.50
C SER A 522 -17.30 -35.73 9.72
N ARG A 523 -17.52 -34.44 9.69
CA ARG A 523 -17.16 -33.51 10.77
C ARG A 523 -18.15 -32.32 10.80
N PRO A 524 -18.29 -31.65 11.93
CA PRO A 524 -18.99 -30.36 12.00
C PRO A 524 -18.29 -29.30 11.15
N SER A 525 -18.89 -28.11 11.03
CA SER A 525 -18.25 -27.01 10.31
C SER A 525 -16.91 -26.61 10.97
N MET A 526 -15.98 -26.17 10.16
CA MET A 526 -14.67 -25.70 10.68
C MET A 526 -14.82 -24.56 11.68
N MET A 527 -15.86 -23.73 11.52
CA MET A 527 -16.14 -22.65 12.46
C MET A 527 -16.52 -23.21 13.83
N GLN A 528 -17.30 -24.28 13.88
CA GLN A 528 -17.68 -24.91 15.16
C GLN A 528 -16.50 -25.58 15.84
N ILE A 529 -15.59 -26.18 15.08
CA ILE A 529 -14.43 -26.89 15.64
C ILE A 529 -13.31 -25.93 16.03
N PHE A 530 -12.89 -25.10 15.08
CA PHE A 530 -11.70 -24.26 15.24
C PHE A 530 -11.99 -22.87 15.81
N GLY A 531 -13.21 -22.36 15.70
CA GLY A 531 -13.56 -21.04 16.22
C GLY A 531 -13.19 -20.85 17.69
N PRO A 532 -13.67 -21.71 18.62
CA PRO A 532 -13.31 -21.63 20.03
C PRO A 532 -11.79 -21.83 20.25
N LEU A 533 -11.19 -22.85 19.62
CA LEU A 533 -9.75 -23.14 19.76
C LEU A 533 -8.86 -22.00 19.29
N ILE A 534 -9.26 -21.30 18.23
CA ILE A 534 -8.55 -20.11 17.75
C ILE A 534 -8.69 -18.99 18.76
N SER A 535 -9.91 -18.74 19.28
CA SER A 535 -10.12 -17.66 20.26
C SER A 535 -9.28 -17.84 21.52
N PHE A 536 -9.18 -19.07 22.01
CA PHE A 536 -8.31 -19.44 23.15
C PHE A 536 -6.82 -19.49 22.82
N GLY A 537 -6.44 -19.49 21.55
CA GLY A 537 -5.06 -19.54 21.09
C GLY A 537 -4.43 -20.94 21.07
N CYS A 538 -5.24 -22.00 21.09
CA CYS A 538 -4.77 -23.38 20.94
C CYS A 538 -4.38 -23.70 19.50
N VAL A 539 -5.04 -23.06 18.53
CA VAL A 539 -4.78 -23.22 17.09
C VAL A 539 -4.57 -21.85 16.48
N SER A 540 -3.64 -21.72 15.55
CA SER A 540 -3.45 -20.50 14.77
C SER A 540 -4.08 -20.63 13.38
N PHE A 541 -4.66 -19.54 12.88
CA PHE A 541 -5.12 -19.46 11.49
C PHE A 541 -3.99 -19.78 10.49
N ARG A 542 -2.77 -19.34 10.83
CA ARG A 542 -1.57 -19.60 10.01
C ARG A 542 -1.35 -21.09 9.81
N GLU A 543 -1.47 -21.89 10.83
CA GLU A 543 -1.33 -23.36 10.74
C GLU A 543 -2.39 -23.99 9.85
N ILE A 544 -3.63 -23.54 9.96
CA ILE A 544 -4.74 -24.02 9.12
C ILE A 544 -4.47 -23.66 7.66
N VAL A 545 -4.14 -22.39 7.38
CA VAL A 545 -3.85 -21.91 6.03
C VAL A 545 -2.66 -22.66 5.41
N LEU A 546 -1.55 -22.78 6.15
CA LEU A 546 -0.36 -23.48 5.66
C LEU A 546 -0.61 -24.98 5.47
N SER A 547 -1.41 -25.62 6.34
CA SER A 547 -1.78 -27.03 6.18
C SER A 547 -2.59 -27.29 4.92
N CYS A 548 -3.36 -26.29 4.47
CA CYS A 548 -4.14 -26.36 3.23
C CYS A 548 -3.36 -25.95 1.98
N THR A 549 -2.24 -25.20 2.13
CA THR A 549 -1.45 -24.70 1.00
C THR A 549 -0.21 -25.55 0.71
N SER A 550 0.30 -26.32 1.68
CA SER A 550 1.51 -27.14 1.51
C SER A 550 1.29 -28.22 0.46
N ASN A 551 2.02 -28.09 -0.65
CA ASN A 551 2.09 -29.10 -1.71
C ASN A 551 3.23 -30.08 -1.44
N ASP A 552 3.21 -30.80 -0.35
CA ASP A 552 4.15 -31.90 -0.17
C ASP A 552 3.74 -33.06 -1.09
N GLU A 553 4.43 -33.16 -2.23
CA GLU A 553 4.21 -34.17 -3.30
C GLU A 553 4.33 -35.63 -2.83
N LYS A 554 4.71 -35.87 -1.58
CA LYS A 554 4.89 -37.25 -1.05
C LYS A 554 3.65 -37.82 -0.38
N ASP A 555 2.71 -36.98 0.01
CA ASP A 555 1.42 -37.39 0.58
C ASP A 555 0.26 -36.97 -0.34
N ALA A 556 0.41 -37.25 -1.64
CA ALA A 556 -0.68 -37.10 -2.61
C ALA A 556 -1.79 -38.11 -2.28
N VAL A 557 -2.55 -37.81 -1.23
CA VAL A 557 -3.90 -38.34 -1.08
C VAL A 557 -4.67 -37.83 -2.30
N PRO A 558 -5.33 -38.71 -3.05
CA PRO A 558 -6.02 -38.32 -4.24
C PRO A 558 -6.98 -37.18 -3.93
N MET A 559 -6.91 -36.14 -4.71
CA MET A 559 -7.60 -34.85 -4.62
C MET A 559 -9.11 -34.99 -4.89
N LEU A 560 -9.74 -35.89 -4.20
CA LEU A 560 -11.18 -36.07 -4.03
C LEU A 560 -11.61 -35.50 -2.68
N ILE A 561 -10.97 -34.44 -2.25
CA ILE A 561 -11.45 -33.73 -1.06
C ILE A 561 -12.62 -32.88 -1.50
N ALA A 562 -13.75 -33.23 -0.91
CA ALA A 562 -15.05 -32.69 -1.17
C ALA A 562 -15.10 -31.19 -1.39
N THR A 563 -15.88 -30.75 -2.35
CA THR A 563 -16.27 -29.37 -2.62
C THR A 563 -16.70 -28.60 -1.37
N ASP A 564 -17.18 -29.30 -0.35
CA ASP A 564 -17.60 -28.73 0.93
C ASP A 564 -16.43 -28.23 1.78
N LEU A 565 -15.23 -28.80 1.67
CA LEU A 565 -14.08 -28.41 2.49
C LEU A 565 -13.60 -26.99 2.19
N SER A 566 -13.51 -26.65 0.90
CA SER A 566 -13.03 -25.32 0.51
C SER A 566 -14.01 -24.22 0.88
N SER A 567 -15.30 -24.48 0.76
CA SER A 567 -16.38 -23.55 1.17
C SER A 567 -16.39 -23.34 2.69
N ASP A 568 -16.23 -24.43 3.45
CA ASP A 568 -16.23 -24.40 4.91
C ASP A 568 -14.97 -23.70 5.46
N LEU A 569 -13.82 -23.93 4.82
CA LEU A 569 -12.58 -23.21 5.15
C LEU A 569 -12.68 -21.71 4.85
N LEU A 570 -13.24 -21.36 3.68
CA LEU A 570 -13.45 -19.95 3.35
C LEU A 570 -14.47 -19.30 4.26
N SER A 571 -15.48 -20.02 4.71
CA SER A 571 -16.42 -19.56 5.74
C SER A 571 -15.69 -19.26 7.05
N LEU A 572 -14.82 -20.15 7.52
CA LEU A 572 -13.99 -19.89 8.70
C LEU A 572 -13.11 -18.62 8.55
N LEU A 573 -12.54 -18.42 7.37
CA LEU A 573 -11.58 -17.35 7.12
C LEU A 573 -12.24 -15.99 6.81
N LEU A 574 -13.42 -15.96 6.22
CA LEU A 574 -14.06 -14.75 5.68
C LEU A 574 -15.37 -14.37 6.39
N SER A 575 -16.04 -15.31 7.07
CA SER A 575 -17.34 -15.01 7.67
C SER A 575 -17.20 -14.11 8.90
N SER A 576 -18.09 -13.13 8.96
CA SER A 576 -18.28 -12.27 10.15
C SER A 576 -19.48 -12.69 11.00
N SER A 577 -20.19 -13.76 10.64
CA SER A 577 -21.43 -14.26 11.27
C SER A 577 -21.41 -15.79 11.36
N GLY A 578 -22.38 -16.35 12.08
CA GLY A 578 -22.50 -17.81 12.20
C GLY A 578 -21.52 -18.42 13.21
N PHE A 579 -21.16 -17.65 14.25
CA PHE A 579 -20.31 -18.14 15.33
C PHE A 579 -21.04 -19.18 16.19
N PRO A 580 -20.31 -20.18 16.75
CA PRO A 580 -20.88 -21.16 17.66
C PRO A 580 -21.50 -20.51 18.91
N GLU A 581 -22.61 -21.06 19.38
CA GLU A 581 -23.26 -20.63 20.62
C GLU A 581 -22.35 -20.80 21.86
N ALA A 582 -21.35 -21.66 21.76
CA ALA A 582 -20.36 -21.86 22.79
C ALA A 582 -19.43 -20.66 23.04
N MET A 583 -19.35 -19.73 22.07
CA MET A 583 -18.46 -18.57 22.15
C MET A 583 -19.17 -17.35 22.71
N ASN A 584 -18.52 -16.68 23.66
CA ASN A 584 -19.00 -15.40 24.16
C ASN A 584 -18.54 -14.22 23.26
N THR A 585 -19.08 -13.03 23.50
CA THR A 585 -18.82 -11.83 22.71
C THR A 585 -17.33 -11.48 22.65
N GLU A 586 -16.59 -11.64 23.76
CA GLU A 586 -15.15 -11.35 23.81
C GLU A 586 -14.31 -12.42 23.06
N GLU A 587 -14.73 -13.67 23.12
CA GLU A 587 -14.09 -14.75 22.36
C GLU A 587 -14.27 -14.57 20.85
N ILE A 588 -15.48 -14.16 20.43
CA ILE A 588 -15.76 -13.79 19.04
C ILE A 588 -14.87 -12.60 18.62
N TYR A 589 -14.74 -11.62 19.50
CA TYR A 589 -13.90 -10.46 19.22
C TYR A 589 -12.43 -10.84 19.04
N ARG A 590 -11.87 -11.67 19.93
CA ARG A 590 -10.50 -12.20 19.79
C ARG A 590 -10.30 -13.06 18.54
N PHE A 591 -11.33 -13.83 18.18
CA PHE A 591 -11.31 -14.55 16.91
C PHE A 591 -11.18 -13.59 15.72
N ARG A 592 -12.00 -12.52 15.69
CA ARG A 592 -11.94 -11.50 14.64
C ARG A 592 -10.59 -10.80 14.55
N ILE A 593 -9.97 -10.50 15.71
CA ILE A 593 -8.59 -9.96 15.74
C ILE A 593 -7.64 -10.90 15.01
N LYS A 594 -7.62 -12.18 15.37
CA LYS A 594 -6.74 -13.17 14.77
C LYS A 594 -7.01 -13.40 13.28
N GLN A 595 -8.29 -13.38 12.89
CA GLN A 595 -8.72 -13.45 11.50
C GLN A 595 -8.14 -12.27 10.70
N ALA A 596 -8.38 -11.03 11.14
CA ALA A 596 -7.91 -9.83 10.48
C ALA A 596 -6.38 -9.80 10.36
N HIS A 597 -5.67 -10.23 11.40
CA HIS A 597 -4.22 -10.30 11.40
C HIS A 597 -3.69 -11.32 10.39
N THR A 598 -4.28 -12.51 10.34
CA THR A 598 -3.84 -13.56 9.41
C THR A 598 -4.03 -13.16 7.95
N VAL A 599 -5.14 -12.50 7.63
CA VAL A 599 -5.40 -11.98 6.29
C VAL A 599 -4.33 -10.97 5.86
N LYS A 600 -3.83 -10.14 6.80
CA LYS A 600 -2.76 -9.17 6.53
C LYS A 600 -1.38 -9.83 6.44
N ASP A 601 -1.12 -10.84 7.26
CA ASP A 601 0.19 -11.48 7.35
C ASP A 601 0.45 -12.51 6.22
N LEU A 602 -0.59 -13.15 5.70
CA LEU A 602 -0.53 -14.22 4.70
C LEU A 602 -1.44 -13.97 3.47
N PRO A 603 -1.35 -12.80 2.83
CA PRO A 603 -2.25 -12.46 1.76
C PRO A 603 -2.11 -13.35 0.52
N VAL A 604 -0.90 -13.78 0.20
CA VAL A 604 -0.60 -14.60 -1.00
C VAL A 604 -1.18 -16.01 -0.85
N GLU A 605 -0.97 -16.61 0.30
CA GLU A 605 -1.50 -17.92 0.65
C GLU A 605 -3.03 -17.89 0.67
N PHE A 606 -3.58 -16.82 1.20
CA PHE A 606 -5.01 -16.61 1.27
C PHE A 606 -5.64 -16.49 -0.13
N LEU A 607 -5.10 -15.68 -1.00
CA LEU A 607 -5.54 -15.55 -2.40
C LEU A 607 -5.42 -16.88 -3.14
N SER A 608 -4.36 -17.65 -2.89
CA SER A 608 -4.18 -18.97 -3.48
C SER A 608 -5.22 -19.97 -3.01
N LEU A 609 -5.63 -19.92 -1.74
CA LEU A 609 -6.71 -20.75 -1.20
C LEU A 609 -8.06 -20.40 -1.83
N VAL A 610 -8.38 -19.12 -1.91
CA VAL A 610 -9.60 -18.63 -2.57
C VAL A 610 -9.64 -19.12 -4.01
N CYS A 611 -8.54 -18.98 -4.74
CA CYS A 611 -8.42 -19.44 -6.12
C CYS A 611 -8.66 -20.96 -6.24
N LYS A 612 -8.01 -21.77 -5.39
CA LYS A 612 -8.21 -23.24 -5.39
C LYS A 612 -9.66 -23.62 -5.12
N ALA A 613 -10.31 -22.95 -4.16
CA ALA A 613 -11.69 -23.18 -3.83
C ALA A 613 -12.64 -22.94 -5.02
N PHE A 614 -12.39 -21.89 -5.77
CA PHE A 614 -13.16 -21.56 -6.96
C PHE A 614 -12.97 -22.56 -8.09
N ILE A 615 -11.74 -22.98 -8.35
CA ILE A 615 -11.44 -23.96 -9.42
C ILE A 615 -12.06 -25.32 -9.12
N GLN A 616 -12.12 -25.72 -7.85
CA GLN A 616 -12.65 -27.01 -7.43
C GLN A 616 -14.17 -27.10 -7.45
N GLN A 617 -14.87 -25.98 -7.46
CA GLN A 617 -16.32 -25.91 -7.30
C GLN A 617 -17.13 -26.13 -8.58
N SER A 618 -16.54 -26.60 -9.65
CA SER A 618 -17.18 -26.78 -10.95
C SER A 618 -18.45 -27.68 -10.96
N ASN A 619 -18.84 -28.30 -9.84
CA ASN A 619 -19.94 -29.27 -9.76
C ASN A 619 -21.00 -29.04 -8.67
N SER A 620 -21.00 -27.90 -7.96
CA SER A 620 -21.95 -27.66 -6.85
C SER A 620 -22.57 -26.25 -6.96
N PRO A 621 -23.76 -25.99 -6.41
CA PRO A 621 -24.46 -24.71 -6.60
C PRO A 621 -23.65 -23.53 -6.03
N ALA A 622 -23.30 -22.63 -6.93
CA ALA A 622 -22.39 -21.51 -6.75
C ALA A 622 -22.85 -20.41 -5.75
N ALA A 623 -24.03 -20.53 -5.15
CA ALA A 623 -24.63 -19.46 -4.36
C ALA A 623 -23.80 -19.02 -3.14
N ASN A 624 -23.23 -19.97 -2.40
CA ASN A 624 -22.48 -19.68 -1.18
C ASN A 624 -21.13 -19.01 -1.48
N LEU A 625 -20.49 -19.40 -2.56
CA LEU A 625 -19.18 -18.88 -2.92
C LEU A 625 -19.27 -17.46 -3.51
N ASN A 626 -20.31 -17.19 -4.30
CA ASN A 626 -20.58 -15.84 -4.80
C ASN A 626 -20.86 -14.87 -3.63
N ALA A 627 -21.57 -15.33 -2.59
CA ALA A 627 -21.80 -14.55 -1.39
C ALA A 627 -20.48 -14.25 -0.62
N LEU A 628 -19.54 -15.21 -0.58
CA LEU A 628 -18.24 -15.03 0.05
C LEU A 628 -17.35 -14.07 -0.73
N LEU A 629 -17.37 -14.11 -2.07
CA LEU A 629 -16.64 -13.13 -2.90
C LEU A 629 -17.18 -11.72 -2.72
N GLN A 630 -18.47 -11.59 -2.53
CA GLN A 630 -19.12 -10.30 -2.31
C GLN A 630 -19.01 -9.83 -0.86
N SER A 631 -18.42 -10.64 0.04
CA SER A 631 -18.23 -10.26 1.45
C SER A 631 -17.32 -9.05 1.59
N ASN A 632 -17.60 -8.22 2.59
CA ASN A 632 -16.79 -7.03 2.86
C ASN A 632 -15.32 -7.39 3.16
N VAL A 633 -15.08 -8.51 3.84
CA VAL A 633 -13.71 -8.97 4.16
C VAL A 633 -12.92 -9.29 2.89
N MET A 634 -13.55 -9.95 1.91
CA MET A 634 -12.91 -10.23 0.62
C MET A 634 -12.67 -8.94 -0.19
N HIS A 635 -13.64 -8.04 -0.17
CA HIS A 635 -13.50 -6.74 -0.83
C HIS A 635 -12.35 -5.94 -0.25
N GLU A 636 -12.27 -5.82 1.08
CA GLU A 636 -11.16 -5.15 1.77
C GLU A 636 -9.81 -5.81 1.48
N LEU A 637 -9.75 -7.15 1.49
CA LEU A 637 -8.53 -7.88 1.14
C LEU A 637 -8.05 -7.54 -0.26
N LEU A 638 -8.95 -7.58 -1.25
CA LEU A 638 -8.62 -7.24 -2.63
C LEU A 638 -8.19 -5.78 -2.77
N GLN A 639 -8.85 -4.87 -2.07
CA GLN A 639 -8.44 -3.47 -2.03
C GLN A 639 -7.03 -3.31 -1.45
N HIS A 640 -6.77 -3.91 -0.29
CA HIS A 640 -5.45 -3.85 0.36
C HIS A 640 -4.35 -4.43 -0.53
N GLN A 641 -4.60 -5.60 -1.14
CA GLN A 641 -3.62 -6.27 -1.98
C GLN A 641 -3.41 -5.57 -3.31
N SER A 642 -4.46 -5.03 -3.92
CA SER A 642 -4.34 -4.25 -5.16
C SER A 642 -3.53 -2.97 -4.94
N LEU A 643 -3.67 -2.33 -3.78
CA LEU A 643 -2.87 -1.15 -3.43
C LEU A 643 -1.40 -1.50 -3.12
N ALA A 644 -1.16 -2.62 -2.44
CA ALA A 644 0.18 -3.03 -2.05
C ALA A 644 0.96 -3.60 -3.25
N ASN A 645 0.37 -4.52 -3.98
CA ASN A 645 0.97 -5.17 -5.15
C ASN A 645 -0.12 -5.78 -6.05
N PRO A 646 -0.63 -5.04 -7.02
CA PRO A 646 -1.68 -5.51 -7.92
C PRO A 646 -1.25 -6.74 -8.74
N GLU A 647 0.04 -6.91 -9.02
CA GLU A 647 0.56 -8.06 -9.75
C GLU A 647 0.33 -9.38 -9.00
N VAL A 648 0.41 -9.37 -7.68
CA VAL A 648 0.11 -10.56 -6.85
C VAL A 648 -1.36 -10.97 -7.00
N VAL A 649 -2.28 -10.01 -7.01
CA VAL A 649 -3.71 -10.28 -7.23
C VAL A 649 -3.92 -10.87 -8.62
N ILE A 650 -3.30 -10.28 -9.63
CA ILE A 650 -3.40 -10.75 -11.02
C ILE A 650 -2.87 -12.17 -11.15
N GLN A 651 -1.66 -12.45 -10.67
CA GLN A 651 -1.01 -13.75 -10.86
C GLN A 651 -1.54 -14.87 -9.97
N LYS A 652 -1.95 -14.56 -8.73
CA LYS A 652 -2.33 -15.58 -7.75
C LYS A 652 -3.83 -15.89 -7.71
N LEU A 653 -4.65 -14.91 -8.07
CA LEU A 653 -6.11 -15.06 -8.08
C LEU A 653 -6.68 -15.03 -9.49
N LEU A 654 -6.42 -13.95 -10.25
CA LEU A 654 -7.13 -13.71 -11.49
C LEU A 654 -6.70 -14.64 -12.62
N MET A 655 -5.42 -14.74 -12.92
CA MET A 655 -4.94 -15.55 -14.05
C MET A 655 -5.29 -17.03 -13.92
N PRO A 656 -5.13 -17.68 -12.77
CA PRO A 656 -5.57 -19.08 -12.64
C PRO A 656 -7.07 -19.27 -12.77
N LEU A 657 -7.89 -18.31 -12.31
CA LEU A 657 -9.34 -18.36 -12.44
C LEU A 657 -9.81 -18.11 -13.88
N LEU A 658 -9.20 -17.14 -14.54
CA LEU A 658 -9.51 -16.82 -15.94
C LEU A 658 -9.08 -17.94 -16.91
N ASN A 659 -8.07 -18.70 -16.56
CA ASN A 659 -7.64 -19.88 -17.31
C ASN A 659 -8.46 -21.13 -16.97
N SER A 660 -9.33 -21.07 -15.97
CA SER A 660 -10.23 -22.17 -15.63
C SER A 660 -11.39 -22.26 -16.64
N THR A 661 -11.91 -23.46 -16.81
CA THR A 661 -13.08 -23.70 -17.68
C THR A 661 -14.42 -23.31 -17.03
N ASN A 662 -14.38 -22.78 -15.80
CA ASN A 662 -15.57 -22.43 -15.05
C ASN A 662 -16.06 -21.03 -15.38
N LEU A 663 -17.09 -20.93 -16.21
CA LEU A 663 -17.65 -19.65 -16.66
C LEU A 663 -18.29 -18.85 -15.51
N ASP A 664 -18.87 -19.51 -14.51
CA ASP A 664 -19.49 -18.85 -13.37
C ASP A 664 -18.44 -18.19 -12.46
N ALA A 665 -17.29 -18.84 -12.32
CA ALA A 665 -16.16 -18.26 -11.58
C ALA A 665 -15.61 -17.01 -12.29
N ILE A 666 -15.53 -17.05 -13.60
CA ILE A 666 -15.06 -15.93 -14.43
C ILE A 666 -15.99 -14.73 -14.27
N THR A 667 -17.30 -14.94 -14.38
CA THR A 667 -18.28 -13.85 -14.24
C THR A 667 -18.32 -13.28 -12.82
N ALA A 668 -18.15 -14.12 -11.80
CA ALA A 668 -18.11 -13.69 -10.41
C ALA A 668 -16.86 -12.86 -10.11
N VAL A 669 -15.72 -13.22 -10.67
CA VAL A 669 -14.46 -12.46 -10.56
C VAL A 669 -14.57 -11.13 -11.29
N ASP A 670 -15.10 -11.10 -12.50
CA ASP A 670 -15.32 -9.86 -13.23
C ASP A 670 -16.22 -8.90 -12.44
N ALA A 671 -17.33 -9.41 -11.88
CA ALA A 671 -18.24 -8.61 -11.05
C ALA A 671 -17.55 -8.10 -9.76
N CYS A 672 -16.68 -8.90 -9.16
CA CYS A 672 -15.91 -8.50 -7.98
C CYS A 672 -14.91 -7.39 -8.31
N VAL A 673 -14.21 -7.49 -9.44
CA VAL A 673 -13.27 -6.46 -9.91
C VAL A 673 -14.01 -5.18 -10.34
N ASP A 674 -15.17 -5.30 -10.97
CA ASP A 674 -16.02 -4.14 -11.31
C ASP A 674 -16.47 -3.40 -10.04
N LYS A 675 -16.80 -4.14 -8.98
CA LYS A 675 -17.16 -3.55 -7.68
C LYS A 675 -15.99 -2.82 -7.01
N LEU A 676 -14.73 -3.22 -7.27
CA LEU A 676 -13.56 -2.48 -6.77
C LEU A 676 -13.44 -1.09 -7.39
N LEU A 677 -13.83 -0.94 -8.66
CA LEU A 677 -13.79 0.33 -9.38
C LEU A 677 -15.07 1.15 -9.20
N LEU A 678 -16.21 0.47 -9.11
CA LEU A 678 -17.55 1.08 -9.05
C LEU A 678 -18.37 0.43 -7.93
N PRO A 679 -18.14 0.77 -6.65
CA PRO A 679 -18.81 0.11 -5.51
C PRO A 679 -20.32 0.31 -5.47
N ASP A 680 -20.84 1.43 -6.01
CA ASP A 680 -22.23 1.85 -5.85
C ASP A 680 -23.18 1.29 -6.95
N GLY A 681 -23.15 -0.02 -7.17
CA GLY A 681 -24.24 -0.67 -7.90
C GLY A 681 -24.41 -0.30 -9.37
N PHE A 682 -23.34 0.06 -10.05
CA PHE A 682 -23.36 0.23 -11.49
C PHE A 682 -23.73 -1.11 -12.16
N GLY A 683 -24.95 -1.21 -12.67
CA GLY A 683 -25.50 -2.43 -13.25
C GLY A 683 -24.96 -2.79 -14.64
N GLY A 684 -23.83 -2.26 -15.06
CA GLY A 684 -23.21 -2.46 -16.36
C GLY A 684 -21.77 -2.97 -16.27
N THR A 685 -21.27 -3.56 -17.36
CA THR A 685 -19.85 -3.90 -17.50
C THR A 685 -19.03 -2.65 -17.80
N ILE A 686 -17.88 -2.51 -17.16
CA ILE A 686 -16.96 -1.41 -17.40
C ILE A 686 -16.35 -1.56 -18.79
N THR A 687 -16.59 -0.58 -19.67
CA THR A 687 -15.98 -0.53 -21.00
C THR A 687 -14.53 -0.03 -20.90
N THR A 688 -13.73 -0.28 -21.95
CA THR A 688 -12.35 0.21 -22.04
C THR A 688 -12.27 1.74 -21.95
N GLU A 689 -13.18 2.47 -22.59
CA GLU A 689 -13.23 3.92 -22.51
C GLU A 689 -13.47 4.40 -21.08
N MET A 690 -14.47 3.85 -20.40
CA MET A 690 -14.75 4.17 -19.00
C MET A 690 -13.55 3.86 -18.09
N LEU A 691 -12.85 2.76 -18.36
CA LEU A 691 -11.69 2.36 -17.58
C LEU A 691 -10.53 3.37 -17.73
N LEU A 692 -10.28 3.82 -18.94
CA LEU A 692 -9.23 4.82 -19.21
C LEU A 692 -9.58 6.19 -18.64
N ASP A 693 -10.87 6.56 -18.65
CA ASP A 693 -11.36 7.81 -18.04
C ASP A 693 -11.31 7.77 -16.50
N LEU A 694 -11.51 6.58 -15.91
CA LEU A 694 -11.42 6.38 -14.47
C LEU A 694 -9.97 6.33 -13.97
N ALA A 695 -9.00 6.10 -14.86
CA ALA A 695 -7.62 5.94 -14.49
C ALA A 695 -6.99 7.27 -14.04
N ASP A 696 -6.84 7.41 -12.74
CA ASP A 696 -6.10 8.50 -12.10
C ASP A 696 -5.11 7.95 -11.07
N ASP A 697 -4.34 8.82 -10.43
CA ASP A 697 -3.34 8.40 -9.43
C ASP A 697 -3.94 7.61 -8.25
N LEU A 698 -5.24 7.74 -7.98
CA LEU A 698 -5.93 7.04 -6.89
C LEU A 698 -6.44 5.66 -7.30
N SER A 699 -6.94 5.52 -8.51
CA SER A 699 -7.60 4.32 -9.04
C SER A 699 -6.66 3.39 -9.79
N LEU A 700 -5.46 3.85 -10.14
CA LEU A 700 -4.52 3.17 -11.04
C LEU A 700 -4.28 1.68 -10.72
N PRO A 701 -4.05 1.23 -9.45
CA PRO A 701 -3.85 -0.17 -9.14
C PRO A 701 -5.08 -1.04 -9.47
N PHE A 702 -6.27 -0.50 -9.30
CA PHE A 702 -7.53 -1.20 -9.59
C PHE A 702 -7.81 -1.25 -11.09
N CYS A 703 -7.47 -0.17 -11.81
CA CYS A 703 -7.51 -0.14 -13.27
C CYS A 703 -6.56 -1.18 -13.86
N GLN A 704 -5.37 -1.37 -13.28
CA GLN A 704 -4.43 -2.42 -13.68
C GLN A 704 -5.05 -3.81 -13.53
N VAL A 705 -5.68 -4.09 -12.39
CA VAL A 705 -6.35 -5.37 -12.14
C VAL A 705 -7.45 -5.60 -13.18
N LYS A 706 -8.31 -4.60 -13.44
CA LYS A 706 -9.38 -4.73 -14.44
C LYS A 706 -8.84 -4.89 -15.86
N LEU A 707 -7.84 -4.12 -16.22
CA LEU A 707 -7.23 -4.22 -17.55
C LEU A 707 -6.64 -5.62 -17.78
N ALA A 708 -6.03 -6.23 -16.76
CA ALA A 708 -5.52 -7.59 -16.83
C ALA A 708 -6.65 -8.62 -17.04
N THR A 709 -7.84 -8.43 -16.45
CA THR A 709 -8.99 -9.32 -16.71
C THR A 709 -9.53 -9.17 -18.14
N MET A 710 -9.51 -7.95 -18.68
CA MET A 710 -9.99 -7.70 -20.05
C MET A 710 -9.10 -8.35 -21.13
N PHE A 711 -7.79 -8.36 -20.89
CA PHE A 711 -6.78 -8.91 -21.81
C PHE A 711 -6.27 -10.30 -21.39
N ARG A 712 -7.12 -11.10 -20.77
CA ARG A 712 -6.77 -12.46 -20.39
C ARG A 712 -6.21 -13.25 -21.56
N SER A 713 -5.12 -13.97 -21.31
CA SER A 713 -4.52 -14.87 -22.27
C SER A 713 -5.40 -16.11 -22.43
N GLU A 714 -6.13 -16.20 -23.51
CA GLU A 714 -6.83 -17.43 -23.92
C GLU A 714 -5.83 -18.35 -24.63
N ASP A 715 -4.95 -19.01 -23.89
CA ASP A 715 -4.12 -20.10 -24.41
C ASP A 715 -4.92 -21.39 -24.67
N THR A 716 -6.23 -21.37 -24.55
CA THR A 716 -7.10 -22.49 -24.85
C THR A 716 -7.55 -22.45 -26.30
N ALA A 717 -7.07 -23.43 -27.03
CA ALA A 717 -7.26 -23.71 -28.45
C ALA A 717 -8.72 -23.79 -28.91
N MET A 718 -9.44 -22.69 -28.93
CA MET A 718 -10.74 -22.58 -29.62
C MET A 718 -10.58 -21.65 -30.84
N LYS A 719 -11.00 -22.13 -31.99
CA LYS A 719 -11.03 -21.41 -33.28
C LYS A 719 -12.01 -20.22 -33.24
N GLY A 720 -11.77 -19.24 -32.53
CA GLY A 720 -12.58 -18.03 -32.34
C GLY A 720 -11.90 -17.04 -31.40
N ALA A 721 -10.90 -17.50 -30.68
CA ALA A 721 -10.18 -16.68 -29.70
C ALA A 721 -9.34 -15.56 -30.34
N GLU A 722 -8.77 -15.82 -31.52
CA GLU A 722 -7.97 -14.82 -32.26
C GLU A 722 -8.82 -13.68 -32.82
N GLU A 723 -10.05 -13.97 -33.31
CA GLU A 723 -10.95 -12.91 -33.79
C GLU A 723 -11.44 -12.03 -32.64
N ASN A 724 -11.79 -12.62 -31.51
CA ASN A 724 -12.20 -11.88 -30.32
C ASN A 724 -11.06 -11.04 -29.75
N ARG A 725 -9.81 -11.55 -29.76
CA ARG A 725 -8.63 -10.80 -29.33
C ARG A 725 -8.35 -9.62 -30.24
N SER A 726 -8.46 -9.80 -31.56
CA SER A 726 -8.29 -8.71 -32.52
C SER A 726 -9.33 -7.61 -32.33
N GLN A 727 -10.59 -7.98 -32.11
CA GLN A 727 -11.68 -7.03 -31.86
C GLN A 727 -11.50 -6.24 -30.55
N ARG A 728 -11.01 -6.90 -29.50
CA ARG A 728 -10.70 -6.23 -28.23
C ARG A 728 -9.51 -5.27 -28.35
N LEU A 729 -8.47 -5.65 -29.12
CA LEU A 729 -7.34 -4.76 -29.39
C LEU A 729 -7.76 -3.55 -30.22
N GLU A 730 -8.64 -3.70 -31.20
CA GLU A 730 -9.18 -2.58 -31.97
C GLU A 730 -10.01 -1.63 -31.10
N ALA A 731 -10.88 -2.16 -30.24
CA ALA A 731 -11.64 -1.35 -29.29
C ALA A 731 -10.73 -0.61 -28.30
N PHE A 732 -9.67 -1.29 -27.85
CA PHE A 732 -8.67 -0.70 -26.97
C PHE A 732 -7.88 0.42 -27.69
N ASP A 733 -7.49 0.20 -28.92
CA ASP A 733 -6.80 1.22 -29.74
C ASP A 733 -7.65 2.47 -29.94
N VAL A 734 -8.95 2.31 -30.19
CA VAL A 734 -9.87 3.45 -30.35
C VAL A 734 -10.03 4.20 -29.01
N ALA A 735 -10.19 3.48 -27.92
CA ALA A 735 -10.31 4.06 -26.59
C ALA A 735 -9.04 4.84 -26.20
N ILE A 736 -7.86 4.28 -26.52
CA ILE A 736 -6.56 4.93 -26.28
C ILE A 736 -6.41 6.20 -27.10
N GLU A 737 -6.78 6.20 -28.38
CA GLU A 737 -6.73 7.38 -29.21
C GLU A 737 -7.63 8.51 -28.67
N SER A 738 -8.82 8.14 -28.19
CA SER A 738 -9.73 9.09 -27.53
C SER A 738 -9.14 9.63 -26.22
N ALA A 739 -8.57 8.77 -25.39
CA ALA A 739 -7.94 9.14 -24.12
C ALA A 739 -6.71 10.04 -24.31
N ILE A 740 -5.87 9.75 -25.31
CA ILE A 740 -4.72 10.58 -25.65
C ILE A 740 -5.18 11.97 -26.12
N ALA A 741 -6.21 12.02 -26.95
CA ALA A 741 -6.76 13.27 -27.44
C ALA A 741 -7.36 14.12 -26.31
N SER A 742 -7.97 13.51 -25.31
CA SER A 742 -8.49 14.17 -24.10
C SER A 742 -7.41 14.54 -23.07
N GLY A 743 -6.19 14.01 -23.22
CA GLY A 743 -5.08 14.25 -22.28
C GLY A 743 -5.02 13.29 -21.10
N SER A 744 -5.87 12.26 -21.05
CA SER A 744 -5.80 11.20 -20.06
C SER A 744 -4.69 10.23 -20.43
N THR A 745 -3.60 10.20 -19.66
CA THR A 745 -2.42 9.36 -19.90
C THR A 745 -1.95 8.55 -18.69
N ALA A 746 -2.63 8.67 -17.55
CA ALA A 746 -2.26 7.98 -16.30
C ALA A 746 -2.25 6.44 -16.46
N TRP A 747 -3.17 5.91 -17.26
CA TRP A 747 -3.29 4.48 -17.59
C TRP A 747 -2.03 3.92 -18.28
N ALA A 748 -1.21 4.76 -18.90
CA ALA A 748 -0.02 4.29 -19.63
C ALA A 748 0.97 3.57 -18.71
N SER A 749 1.02 3.91 -17.45
CA SER A 749 1.92 3.29 -16.48
C SER A 749 1.55 1.84 -16.13
N ILE A 750 0.32 1.42 -16.36
CA ILE A 750 -0.14 0.05 -16.07
C ILE A 750 -0.05 -0.89 -17.27
N VAL A 751 -0.03 -0.37 -18.49
CA VAL A 751 0.08 -1.20 -19.70
C VAL A 751 1.34 -2.08 -19.70
N PRO A 752 2.50 -1.60 -19.28
CA PRO A 752 3.72 -2.41 -19.20
C PRO A 752 3.63 -3.65 -18.31
N LEU A 753 2.75 -3.63 -17.34
CA LEU A 753 2.55 -4.73 -16.39
C LEU A 753 1.62 -5.83 -16.93
N LEU A 754 1.06 -5.60 -18.13
CA LEU A 754 0.27 -6.57 -18.86
C LEU A 754 1.14 -7.49 -19.70
N ASP A 755 0.51 -8.18 -20.66
CA ASP A 755 1.23 -8.98 -21.64
C ASP A 755 2.21 -8.13 -22.46
N ILE A 756 3.44 -8.62 -22.60
CA ILE A 756 4.51 -7.97 -23.37
C ILE A 756 4.08 -7.68 -24.81
N SER A 757 3.26 -8.54 -25.41
CA SER A 757 2.75 -8.35 -26.78
C SER A 757 1.84 -7.12 -26.90
N ILE A 758 1.00 -6.87 -25.91
CA ILE A 758 0.11 -5.70 -25.85
C ILE A 758 0.91 -4.42 -25.65
N ALA A 759 1.84 -4.44 -24.72
CA ALA A 759 2.73 -3.31 -24.47
C ALA A 759 3.56 -2.94 -25.71
N GLN A 760 4.06 -3.95 -26.43
CA GLN A 760 4.79 -3.73 -27.69
C GLN A 760 3.89 -3.19 -28.81
N HIS A 761 2.67 -3.69 -28.94
CA HIS A 761 1.71 -3.20 -29.92
C HIS A 761 1.39 -1.72 -29.68
N LEU A 762 1.02 -1.37 -28.45
CA LEU A 762 0.73 0.00 -28.08
C LEU A 762 1.91 0.93 -28.31
N ARG A 763 3.10 0.53 -27.90
CA ARG A 763 4.30 1.32 -28.07
C ARG A 763 4.58 1.64 -29.53
N ARG A 764 4.54 0.64 -30.39
CA ARG A 764 4.77 0.84 -31.84
C ARG A 764 3.78 1.79 -32.48
N ARG A 765 2.50 1.64 -32.10
CA ARG A 765 1.45 2.51 -32.61
C ARG A 765 1.67 3.95 -32.15
N ALA A 766 1.97 4.14 -30.86
CA ALA A 766 2.29 5.46 -30.31
C ALA A 766 3.53 6.09 -30.95
N GLU A 767 4.58 5.32 -31.20
CA GLU A 767 5.82 5.75 -31.87
C GLU A 767 5.54 6.20 -33.30
N SER A 768 4.77 5.43 -34.07
CA SER A 768 4.39 5.76 -35.44
C SER A 768 3.52 7.03 -35.49
N GLN A 769 2.54 7.15 -34.63
CA GLN A 769 1.69 8.32 -34.55
C GLN A 769 2.46 9.56 -34.12
N PHE A 770 3.38 9.42 -33.15
CA PHE A 770 4.22 10.50 -32.67
C PHE A 770 5.07 11.10 -33.82
N LEU A 771 5.76 10.26 -34.57
CA LEU A 771 6.58 10.73 -35.70
C LEU A 771 5.74 11.35 -36.82
N ALA A 772 4.49 10.88 -37.01
CA ALA A 772 3.58 11.43 -38.03
C ALA A 772 3.06 12.84 -37.67
N LEU A 773 3.07 13.21 -36.41
CA LEU A 773 2.62 14.55 -35.93
C LEU A 773 3.62 15.65 -36.24
N PHE A 774 4.91 15.32 -36.46
CA PHE A 774 5.94 16.33 -36.64
C PHE A 774 5.67 17.22 -37.89
N PRO A 775 5.96 18.51 -37.77
CA PRO A 775 5.76 19.43 -38.89
C PRO A 775 6.69 19.06 -40.06
N SER A 776 6.12 18.96 -41.21
CA SER A 776 6.88 18.82 -42.43
C SER A 776 6.95 20.17 -43.16
N PRO A 777 7.92 20.38 -44.08
CA PRO A 777 8.01 21.63 -44.84
C PRO A 777 6.75 22.00 -45.64
N ARG A 778 5.83 21.03 -45.79
CA ARG A 778 4.55 21.21 -46.51
C ARG A 778 3.34 21.48 -45.62
N THR A 779 3.44 21.24 -44.30
CA THR A 779 2.31 21.29 -43.35
C THR A 779 2.57 22.18 -42.14
N ALA A 780 3.29 23.28 -42.36
CA ALA A 780 3.71 24.18 -41.28
C ALA A 780 2.56 25.01 -40.69
N ASN A 781 1.60 24.40 -40.01
CA ASN A 781 0.65 25.09 -39.18
C ASN A 781 0.98 24.77 -37.70
N GLY A 782 1.21 25.82 -36.92
CA GLY A 782 1.49 25.69 -35.47
C GLY A 782 0.23 25.36 -34.67
N ASP A 783 -0.31 24.18 -34.88
CA ASP A 783 -1.53 23.73 -34.23
C ASP A 783 -1.18 23.26 -32.81
N LEU A 784 -1.62 24.03 -31.82
CA LEU A 784 -1.39 23.72 -30.38
C LEU A 784 -1.91 22.34 -29.98
N SER A 785 -3.01 21.89 -30.60
CA SER A 785 -3.58 20.56 -30.34
C SER A 785 -2.63 19.43 -30.76
N ARG A 786 -1.88 19.63 -31.83
CA ARG A 786 -0.90 18.63 -32.32
C ARG A 786 0.29 18.51 -31.37
N ILE A 787 0.71 19.62 -30.77
CA ILE A 787 1.80 19.64 -29.77
C ILE A 787 1.36 18.89 -28.54
N GLN A 788 0.16 19.17 -28.03
CA GLN A 788 -0.37 18.49 -26.86
C GLN A 788 -0.51 16.98 -27.10
N ASN A 789 -0.99 16.58 -28.27
CA ASN A 789 -1.08 15.17 -28.63
C ASN A 789 0.30 14.51 -28.72
N ALA A 790 1.32 15.23 -29.21
CA ALA A 790 2.68 14.72 -29.25
C ALA A 790 3.26 14.58 -27.83
N GLU A 791 2.98 15.52 -26.93
CA GLU A 791 3.38 15.41 -25.52
C GLU A 791 2.70 14.20 -24.84
N ASN A 792 1.43 13.99 -25.06
CA ASN A 792 0.67 12.86 -24.51
C ASN A 792 1.19 11.52 -25.06
N LEU A 793 1.45 11.42 -26.36
CA LEU A 793 2.03 10.23 -26.99
C LEU A 793 3.44 9.94 -26.47
N LEU A 794 4.25 10.97 -26.29
CA LEU A 794 5.59 10.81 -25.72
C LEU A 794 5.51 10.26 -24.30
N HIS A 795 4.58 10.75 -23.50
CA HIS A 795 4.36 10.22 -22.12
C HIS A 795 3.96 8.74 -22.15
N VAL A 796 3.14 8.31 -23.08
CA VAL A 796 2.78 6.89 -23.25
C VAL A 796 4.01 6.08 -23.68
N ILE A 797 4.85 6.59 -24.57
CA ILE A 797 6.08 5.93 -25.02
C ILE A 797 7.07 5.80 -23.85
N GLU A 798 7.23 6.84 -23.04
CA GLU A 798 8.06 6.82 -21.84
C GLU A 798 7.60 5.75 -20.86
N ALA A 799 6.31 5.73 -20.54
CA ALA A 799 5.74 4.78 -19.60
C ALA A 799 5.90 3.33 -20.06
N THR A 800 5.87 3.08 -21.37
CA THR A 800 6.05 1.74 -21.95
C THR A 800 7.51 1.36 -22.20
N ALA A 801 8.47 2.27 -22.00
CA ALA A 801 9.88 2.05 -22.33
C ALA A 801 10.57 0.97 -21.46
N TYR A 802 10.14 0.81 -20.21
CA TYR A 802 10.76 -0.12 -19.26
C TYR A 802 10.40 -1.60 -19.48
N SER A 803 9.27 -1.87 -20.09
CA SER A 803 8.68 -3.21 -20.07
C SER A 803 9.24 -4.13 -21.12
N ILE A 804 9.99 -3.61 -22.06
CA ILE A 804 10.47 -4.41 -23.19
C ILE A 804 11.93 -4.73 -22.96
N PRO A 805 12.28 -5.99 -22.61
CA PRO A 805 13.67 -6.39 -22.51
C PRO A 805 14.35 -6.21 -23.86
N THR A 806 15.47 -5.51 -23.87
CA THR A 806 16.28 -5.22 -25.04
C THR A 806 16.72 -6.48 -25.81
N THR A 807 16.63 -7.65 -25.19
CA THR A 807 16.96 -8.95 -25.79
C THR A 807 15.86 -9.52 -26.68
N VAL A 808 14.59 -9.09 -26.51
CA VAL A 808 13.46 -9.60 -27.30
C VAL A 808 13.37 -8.92 -28.68
N SER A 809 13.94 -7.74 -28.82
CA SER A 809 13.95 -7.00 -30.08
C SER A 809 14.81 -7.65 -31.20
N GLN A 810 15.64 -8.65 -30.89
CA GLN A 810 16.52 -9.28 -31.86
C GLN A 810 15.89 -10.39 -32.71
N THR A 811 14.65 -10.79 -32.44
CA THR A 811 14.00 -11.91 -33.14
C THR A 811 12.90 -11.51 -34.13
N SER A 812 12.54 -10.24 -34.20
CA SER A 812 11.45 -9.78 -35.10
C SER A 812 12.03 -9.12 -36.37
N ASN A 813 11.61 -9.57 -37.53
CA ASN A 813 11.82 -8.97 -38.86
C ASN A 813 11.10 -7.61 -39.00
N GLN A 814 11.26 -6.68 -38.06
CA GLN A 814 10.49 -5.46 -38.03
C GLN A 814 11.33 -4.27 -38.49
N PRO A 815 10.72 -3.31 -39.22
CA PRO A 815 11.42 -2.13 -39.66
C PRO A 815 11.93 -1.33 -38.47
N SER A 816 13.20 -0.98 -38.51
CA SER A 816 13.81 -0.12 -37.49
C SER A 816 13.25 1.29 -37.59
N LEU A 817 12.91 1.91 -36.47
CA LEU A 817 12.47 3.32 -36.38
C LEU A 817 13.62 4.31 -36.68
N ALA A 818 14.86 3.83 -36.71
CA ALA A 818 16.04 4.67 -36.90
C ALA A 818 16.00 5.50 -38.19
N PRO A 819 15.55 4.99 -39.38
CA PRO A 819 15.40 5.81 -40.56
C PRO A 819 14.36 6.92 -40.46
N GLU A 820 13.27 6.68 -39.72
CA GLU A 820 12.21 7.65 -39.51
C GLU A 820 12.67 8.78 -38.59
N ILE A 821 13.42 8.46 -37.53
CA ILE A 821 14.06 9.45 -36.67
C ILE A 821 15.00 10.36 -37.49
N VAL A 822 15.79 9.77 -38.36
CA VAL A 822 16.70 10.53 -39.26
C VAL A 822 15.91 11.47 -40.18
N THR A 823 14.82 10.98 -40.77
CA THR A 823 13.99 11.82 -41.65
C THR A 823 13.33 12.97 -40.90
N THR A 824 12.86 12.74 -39.70
CA THR A 824 12.24 13.76 -38.83
C THR A 824 13.27 14.80 -38.39
N LEU A 825 14.45 14.36 -37.95
CA LEU A 825 15.57 15.27 -37.61
C LEU A 825 15.96 16.16 -38.78
N ASN A 826 16.10 15.59 -39.98
CA ASN A 826 16.39 16.35 -41.19
C ASN A 826 15.26 17.33 -41.54
N GLY A 827 14.01 16.93 -41.34
CA GLY A 827 12.83 17.78 -41.48
C GLY A 827 12.89 19.00 -40.57
N ILE A 828 13.16 18.79 -39.28
CA ILE A 828 13.32 19.88 -38.31
C ILE A 828 14.48 20.79 -38.67
N TRP A 829 15.63 20.23 -39.05
CA TRP A 829 16.77 21.02 -39.51
C TRP A 829 16.43 21.90 -40.72
N LEU A 830 15.74 21.34 -41.73
CA LEU A 830 15.31 22.08 -42.91
C LEU A 830 14.32 23.20 -42.56
N LEU A 831 13.40 22.94 -41.65
CA LEU A 831 12.47 23.94 -41.16
C LEU A 831 13.19 25.09 -40.46
N LEU A 832 14.11 24.78 -39.54
CA LEU A 832 14.93 25.77 -38.86
C LEU A 832 15.75 26.62 -39.84
N SER A 833 16.28 26.00 -40.92
CA SER A 833 17.11 26.67 -41.91
C SER A 833 16.31 27.56 -42.85
N ASN A 834 15.11 27.14 -43.26
CA ASN A 834 14.36 27.77 -44.34
C ASN A 834 13.21 28.69 -43.88
N THR A 835 12.77 28.56 -42.62
CA THR A 835 11.63 29.34 -42.11
C THR A 835 12.05 30.78 -41.82
N GLN A 836 11.32 31.74 -42.41
CA GLN A 836 11.54 33.17 -42.13
C GLN A 836 10.69 33.71 -41.00
N SER A 837 9.59 33.03 -40.61
CA SER A 837 8.74 33.41 -39.51
C SER A 837 9.42 33.11 -38.18
N GLN A 838 9.61 34.13 -37.36
CA GLN A 838 10.21 33.98 -36.00
C GLN A 838 9.33 33.15 -35.10
N ASP A 839 7.99 33.35 -35.11
CA ASP A 839 7.04 32.60 -34.27
C ASP A 839 7.10 31.09 -34.53
N MET A 840 7.29 30.71 -35.79
CA MET A 840 7.45 29.31 -36.20
C MET A 840 8.79 28.74 -35.73
N LYS A 841 9.86 29.50 -35.77
CA LYS A 841 11.17 29.08 -35.26
C LYS A 841 11.09 28.86 -33.75
N ASP A 842 10.48 29.79 -33.04
CA ASP A 842 10.31 29.73 -31.59
C ASP A 842 9.45 28.53 -31.19
N ALA A 843 8.39 28.23 -31.94
CA ALA A 843 7.56 27.04 -31.68
C ALA A 843 8.36 25.72 -31.94
N ILE A 844 9.16 25.67 -32.97
CA ILE A 844 10.00 24.51 -33.29
C ILE A 844 11.04 24.33 -32.20
N ILE A 845 11.69 25.36 -31.75
CA ILE A 845 12.76 25.32 -30.76
C ILE A 845 12.18 25.02 -29.36
N SER A 846 11.10 25.69 -28.98
CA SER A 846 10.56 25.58 -27.62
C SER A 846 9.71 24.33 -27.37
N LYS A 847 9.14 23.75 -28.42
CA LYS A 847 8.19 22.63 -28.31
C LYS A 847 8.60 21.37 -29.05
N TRP A 848 8.77 21.44 -30.38
CA TRP A 848 9.01 20.24 -31.19
C TRP A 848 10.39 19.63 -31.00
N LEU A 849 11.42 20.44 -30.92
CA LEU A 849 12.80 19.95 -30.78
C LEU A 849 13.04 19.21 -29.47
N PRO A 850 12.58 19.73 -28.28
CA PRO A 850 12.67 19.00 -27.02
C PRO A 850 12.02 17.61 -27.07
N LEU A 851 10.82 17.52 -27.67
CA LEU A 851 10.08 16.25 -27.80
C LEU A 851 10.87 15.25 -28.67
N LEU A 852 11.45 15.72 -29.80
CA LEU A 852 12.24 14.86 -30.65
C LEU A 852 13.55 14.39 -29.99
N LEU A 853 14.21 15.27 -29.24
CA LEU A 853 15.42 14.89 -28.48
C LEU A 853 15.12 13.85 -27.40
N LEU A 854 14.03 14.01 -26.66
CA LEU A 854 13.59 13.02 -25.68
C LEU A 854 13.25 11.68 -26.35
N PHE A 855 12.49 11.70 -27.43
CA PHE A 855 12.17 10.50 -28.22
C PHE A 855 13.42 9.79 -28.70
N THR A 856 14.37 10.55 -29.26
CA THR A 856 15.65 10.00 -29.75
C THR A 856 16.48 9.43 -28.58
N THR A 857 16.39 10.03 -27.38
CA THR A 857 17.08 9.54 -26.19
C THR A 857 16.52 8.20 -25.73
N ILE A 858 15.18 8.04 -25.72
CA ILE A 858 14.52 6.78 -25.39
C ILE A 858 14.99 5.65 -26.32
N HIS A 859 15.16 5.97 -27.59
CA HIS A 859 15.59 5.02 -28.64
C HIS A 859 17.10 4.91 -28.81
N ALA A 860 17.91 5.67 -28.09
CA ALA A 860 19.37 5.68 -28.23
C ALA A 860 20.03 4.31 -28.06
N SER A 861 19.49 3.48 -27.16
CA SER A 861 19.95 2.11 -26.93
C SER A 861 19.53 1.12 -28.03
N GLY A 862 18.49 1.46 -28.79
CA GLY A 862 17.90 0.61 -29.84
C GLY A 862 18.50 0.75 -31.22
N PHE A 863 19.48 1.65 -31.43
CA PHE A 863 20.25 1.68 -32.65
C PHE A 863 21.12 0.42 -32.70
N GLU A 864 20.64 -0.58 -33.40
CA GLU A 864 21.24 -1.92 -33.45
C GLU A 864 22.66 -1.95 -34.03
N THR A 865 23.37 -3.04 -33.74
CA THR A 865 24.67 -3.39 -34.29
C THR A 865 24.63 -3.81 -35.77
N THR A 866 23.45 -3.83 -36.39
CA THR A 866 23.27 -4.10 -37.81
C THR A 866 23.87 -2.98 -38.65
N LYS A 867 24.31 -3.31 -39.85
CA LYS A 867 24.93 -2.33 -40.79
C LYS A 867 24.00 -1.13 -41.05
N SER A 868 22.70 -1.39 -41.22
CA SER A 868 21.70 -0.35 -41.44
C SER A 868 21.49 0.51 -40.19
N GLY A 869 21.50 -0.10 -38.99
CA GLY A 869 21.40 0.61 -37.71
C GLY A 869 22.58 1.53 -37.44
N ILE A 870 23.79 1.07 -37.78
CA ILE A 870 25.01 1.86 -37.66
C ILE A 870 25.00 3.07 -38.61
N GLU A 871 24.54 2.87 -39.86
CA GLU A 871 24.41 3.97 -40.83
C GLU A 871 23.36 5.00 -40.38
N SER A 872 22.23 4.53 -39.85
CA SER A 872 21.20 5.41 -39.30
C SER A 872 21.69 6.19 -38.07
N ARG A 873 22.48 5.55 -37.22
CA ARG A 873 23.12 6.21 -36.06
C ARG A 873 24.08 7.31 -36.55
N ALA A 874 24.91 7.02 -37.52
CA ALA A 874 25.81 8.01 -38.10
C ALA A 874 25.06 9.21 -38.69
N LYS A 875 23.97 8.97 -39.41
CA LYS A 875 23.10 10.03 -39.96
C LYS A 875 22.41 10.82 -38.83
N THR A 876 21.98 10.18 -37.75
CA THR A 876 21.40 10.85 -36.58
C THR A 876 22.42 11.79 -35.94
N ILE A 877 23.67 11.33 -35.75
CA ILE A 877 24.73 12.16 -35.18
C ILE A 877 25.00 13.39 -36.10
N LEU A 878 25.04 13.20 -37.41
CA LEU A 878 25.21 14.31 -38.37
C LEU A 878 24.05 15.29 -38.33
N GLY A 879 22.82 14.80 -38.22
CA GLY A 879 21.61 15.63 -38.04
C GLY A 879 21.62 16.43 -36.73
N LEU A 880 22.01 15.79 -35.64
CA LEU A 880 22.18 16.46 -34.34
C LEU A 880 23.30 17.52 -34.39
N ALA A 881 24.42 17.20 -35.02
CA ALA A 881 25.50 18.18 -35.21
C ALA A 881 25.07 19.40 -36.05
N ALA A 882 24.28 19.17 -37.07
CA ALA A 882 23.72 20.25 -37.89
C ALA A 882 22.74 21.13 -37.12
N ILE A 883 21.83 20.53 -36.31
CA ILE A 883 20.89 21.26 -35.42
C ILE A 883 21.69 22.03 -34.38
N PHE A 884 22.68 21.41 -33.76
CA PHE A 884 23.56 22.04 -32.77
C PHE A 884 24.21 23.32 -33.32
N LEU A 885 24.76 23.30 -34.52
CA LEU A 885 25.35 24.46 -35.18
C LEU A 885 24.33 25.57 -35.46
N GLN A 886 23.13 25.19 -35.84
CA GLN A 886 22.03 26.14 -36.06
C GLN A 886 21.61 26.82 -34.75
N LEU A 887 21.48 26.05 -33.67
CA LEU A 887 21.13 26.56 -32.34
C LEU A 887 22.22 27.50 -31.80
N GLN A 888 23.50 27.18 -32.02
CA GLN A 888 24.59 28.06 -31.63
C GLN A 888 24.64 29.38 -32.42
N ALA A 889 24.05 29.42 -33.60
CA ALA A 889 23.99 30.62 -34.43
C ALA A 889 22.85 31.59 -34.04
N LEU A 890 21.96 31.15 -33.11
CA LEU A 890 20.84 31.95 -32.58
C LEU A 890 21.31 32.74 -31.37
N ASP A 891 20.55 33.80 -31.06
CA ASP A 891 20.79 34.58 -29.85
C ASP A 891 20.65 33.71 -28.60
N SER A 892 21.63 33.73 -27.72
CA SER A 892 21.69 32.91 -26.53
C SER A 892 20.61 33.29 -25.54
N ASN A 893 19.64 32.42 -25.40
CA ASN A 893 18.62 32.44 -24.36
C ASN A 893 18.79 31.19 -23.47
N GLU A 894 18.34 31.22 -22.26
CA GLU A 894 18.45 30.08 -21.30
C GLU A 894 17.92 28.78 -21.90
N THR A 895 16.74 28.82 -22.51
CA THR A 895 16.13 27.67 -23.20
C THR A 895 16.98 27.14 -24.37
N ILE A 896 17.56 28.01 -25.15
CA ILE A 896 18.43 27.62 -26.28
C ILE A 896 19.72 26.99 -25.74
N ASN A 897 20.31 27.53 -24.69
CA ASN A 897 21.51 26.97 -24.04
C ASN A 897 21.28 25.55 -23.54
N VAL A 898 20.12 25.28 -22.92
CA VAL A 898 19.73 23.95 -22.47
C VAL A 898 19.60 22.99 -23.65
N LEU A 899 18.99 23.42 -24.74
CA LEU A 899 18.84 22.58 -25.94
C LEU A 899 20.16 22.31 -26.66
N VAL A 900 21.05 23.30 -26.71
CA VAL A 900 22.43 23.14 -27.22
C VAL A 900 23.14 22.07 -26.40
N GLU A 901 23.08 22.14 -25.09
CA GLU A 901 23.68 21.13 -24.19
C GLU A 901 23.06 19.74 -24.41
N GLN A 902 21.73 19.64 -24.46
CA GLN A 902 21.04 18.36 -24.68
C GLN A 902 21.37 17.74 -26.03
N THR A 903 21.37 18.52 -27.09
CA THR A 903 21.70 18.06 -28.45
C THR A 903 23.12 17.55 -28.52
N PHE A 904 24.05 18.26 -27.88
CA PHE A 904 25.45 17.86 -27.82
C PHE A 904 25.66 16.59 -27.02
N ASP A 905 25.04 16.49 -25.86
CA ASP A 905 25.16 15.32 -24.99
C ASP A 905 24.60 14.06 -25.63
N LEU A 906 23.46 14.18 -26.32
CA LEU A 906 22.87 13.07 -27.07
C LEU A 906 23.79 12.63 -28.24
N ALA A 907 24.35 13.58 -28.99
CA ALA A 907 25.30 13.28 -30.06
C ALA A 907 26.57 12.59 -29.50
N LEU A 908 27.07 13.05 -28.37
CA LEU A 908 28.23 12.47 -27.68
C LEU A 908 27.93 11.03 -27.17
N HIS A 909 26.74 10.80 -26.66
CA HIS A 909 26.31 9.47 -26.23
C HIS A 909 26.20 8.48 -27.40
N LEU A 910 25.67 8.92 -28.54
CA LEU A 910 25.53 8.09 -29.74
C LEU A 910 26.88 7.78 -30.41
N ILE A 911 27.84 8.71 -30.36
CA ILE A 911 29.14 8.54 -31.03
C ILE A 911 30.03 7.54 -30.28
N ASP A 912 29.89 7.39 -28.97
CA ASP A 912 30.72 6.48 -28.18
C ASP A 912 30.62 5.03 -28.63
N SER A 913 29.50 4.63 -29.19
CA SER A 913 29.25 3.28 -29.68
C SER A 913 29.36 3.14 -31.20
N LEU A 914 29.82 4.20 -31.88
CA LEU A 914 29.99 4.19 -33.34
C LEU A 914 31.34 3.57 -33.72
N PRO A 915 31.40 2.64 -34.71
CA PRO A 915 32.65 2.09 -35.22
C PRO A 915 33.55 3.16 -35.80
N ASP A 916 34.87 2.96 -35.70
CA ASP A 916 35.87 3.94 -36.13
C ASP A 916 35.77 4.31 -37.62
N ASP A 917 35.44 3.36 -38.51
CA ASP A 917 35.27 3.62 -39.94
C ASP A 917 34.13 4.61 -40.21
N MET A 918 33.01 4.41 -39.54
CA MET A 918 31.83 5.28 -39.67
C MET A 918 32.08 6.65 -39.01
N ARG A 919 32.82 6.68 -37.91
CA ARG A 919 33.26 7.94 -37.28
C ARG A 919 34.13 8.75 -38.23
N GLN A 920 35.10 8.13 -38.89
CA GLN A 920 35.96 8.74 -39.93
C GLN A 920 35.14 9.29 -41.08
N GLN A 921 34.07 8.59 -41.46
CA GLN A 921 33.18 9.04 -42.53
C GLN A 921 32.38 10.28 -42.06
N CYS A 922 31.90 10.31 -40.83
CA CYS A 922 31.25 11.49 -40.26
C CYS A 922 32.18 12.70 -40.20
N ILE A 923 33.44 12.49 -39.79
CA ILE A 923 34.48 13.55 -39.82
C ILE A 923 34.68 14.12 -41.23
N ARG A 924 34.72 13.29 -42.23
CA ARG A 924 34.84 13.73 -43.62
C ARG A 924 33.65 14.54 -44.10
N SER A 925 32.43 14.16 -43.66
CA SER A 925 31.21 14.86 -44.00
C SER A 925 31.08 16.24 -43.32
N LEU A 926 31.75 16.45 -42.20
CA LEU A 926 31.76 17.70 -41.45
C LEU A 926 33.04 18.53 -41.63
N ARG A 927 33.82 18.25 -42.68
CA ARG A 927 35.13 18.86 -42.88
C ARG A 927 35.09 20.39 -42.93
N ASP A 928 34.05 20.95 -43.52
CA ASP A 928 33.87 22.41 -43.64
C ASP A 928 33.47 23.08 -42.31
N THR A 929 33.00 22.32 -41.32
CA THR A 929 32.56 22.79 -39.99
C THR A 929 33.58 22.44 -38.90
N ALA A 930 34.72 21.87 -39.26
CA ALA A 930 35.76 21.43 -38.31
C ALA A 930 36.44 22.57 -37.54
N SER A 931 36.19 23.83 -37.92
CA SER A 931 36.63 25.03 -37.18
C SER A 931 35.88 25.22 -35.86
N ASN A 932 34.72 24.59 -35.69
CA ASN A 932 33.97 24.67 -34.43
C ASN A 932 34.61 23.72 -33.39
N PRO A 933 35.06 24.27 -32.23
CA PRO A 933 35.78 23.48 -31.22
C PRO A 933 34.89 22.37 -30.62
N SER A 934 33.59 22.58 -30.50
CA SER A 934 32.66 21.55 -29.96
C SER A 934 32.47 20.39 -30.94
N ILE A 935 32.35 20.67 -32.23
CA ILE A 935 32.29 19.63 -33.27
C ILE A 935 33.60 18.87 -33.37
N SER A 936 34.72 19.60 -33.33
CA SER A 936 36.04 18.96 -33.28
C SER A 936 36.19 18.04 -32.09
N TYR A 937 35.71 18.47 -30.94
CA TYR A 937 35.68 17.68 -29.72
C TYR A 937 34.81 16.41 -29.85
N LEU A 938 33.58 16.55 -30.36
CA LEU A 938 32.65 15.45 -30.54
C LEU A 938 33.28 14.26 -31.32
N PHE A 939 34.03 14.54 -32.33
CA PHE A 939 34.60 13.51 -33.20
C PHE A 939 36.05 13.11 -32.89
N SER A 940 36.74 13.81 -32.01
CA SER A 940 38.17 13.58 -31.71
C SER A 940 38.45 12.46 -30.73
N HIS A 941 37.43 11.89 -30.13
CA HIS A 941 37.61 11.05 -28.97
C HIS A 941 37.56 9.54 -29.19
N ALA A 942 38.22 8.83 -28.27
CA ALA A 942 38.22 7.39 -28.22
C ALA A 942 36.79 6.82 -27.99
N PRO A 943 36.50 5.68 -28.59
CA PRO A 943 35.18 5.06 -28.51
C PRO A 943 34.77 4.61 -27.11
N ASN A 944 35.67 4.63 -26.16
CA ASN A 944 35.40 4.12 -24.82
C ASN A 944 35.53 5.24 -23.76
N PRO A 945 34.44 5.67 -23.10
CA PRO A 945 34.49 6.73 -22.10
C PRO A 945 35.43 6.45 -20.93
N THR A 946 35.69 5.17 -20.63
CA THR A 946 36.63 4.77 -19.59
C THR A 946 38.10 5.08 -20.00
N GLU A 947 38.40 5.16 -21.25
CA GLU A 947 39.70 5.58 -21.70
C GLU A 947 40.00 7.05 -21.49
N TRP A 948 38.96 7.87 -21.40
CA TRP A 948 39.12 9.32 -21.15
C TRP A 948 39.69 9.64 -19.78
N LEU A 949 39.45 8.77 -18.82
CA LEU A 949 40.05 8.91 -17.49
C LEU A 949 41.59 8.85 -17.55
N PHE A 950 42.13 8.32 -18.64
CA PHE A 950 43.55 8.07 -18.81
C PHE A 950 44.19 8.79 -20.00
N LEU A 951 43.41 9.59 -20.71
CA LEU A 951 43.88 10.32 -21.90
C LEU A 951 45.07 11.25 -21.59
N SER A 952 45.10 11.87 -20.42
CA SER A 952 46.19 12.72 -20.00
C SER A 952 47.52 11.99 -19.82
N GLN A 953 47.48 10.69 -19.63
CA GLN A 953 48.67 9.86 -19.55
C GLN A 953 49.15 9.39 -20.94
N LYS A 954 48.23 9.16 -21.88
CA LYS A 954 48.59 8.89 -23.27
C LYS A 954 49.30 10.06 -23.93
N GLU A 955 48.84 11.28 -23.66
CA GLU A 955 49.45 12.48 -24.22
C GLU A 955 50.84 12.84 -23.64
N LYS A 956 51.15 12.37 -22.45
CA LYS A 956 52.39 12.67 -21.73
C LYS A 956 53.53 11.67 -21.95
N MET A 957 53.30 10.60 -22.72
CA MET A 957 54.39 9.71 -23.02
C MET A 957 55.33 10.34 -24.07
N PRO A 958 56.57 10.63 -23.69
CA PRO A 958 57.52 11.22 -24.64
C PRO A 958 57.73 10.27 -25.80
N LEU A 959 57.57 10.80 -27.00
CA LEU A 959 58.08 10.17 -28.19
C LEU A 959 59.55 9.93 -27.99
N LEU A 960 59.98 8.70 -27.86
CA LEU A 960 61.40 8.38 -27.82
C LEU A 960 62.05 8.88 -29.12
N PRO A 961 63.03 9.76 -29.06
CA PRO A 961 63.70 10.24 -30.23
C PRO A 961 64.62 9.09 -30.72
N GLY A 962 64.34 8.59 -31.91
CA GLY A 962 65.24 7.64 -32.55
C GLY A 962 64.67 6.54 -33.44
N ALA A 963 63.40 6.48 -33.68
CA ALA A 963 62.80 5.43 -34.49
C ALA A 963 62.71 5.86 -35.97
N THR A 964 63.87 5.99 -36.63
CA THR A 964 63.96 6.01 -38.14
C THR A 964 64.58 4.72 -38.58
N ALA A 965 63.83 3.65 -38.48
CA ALA A 965 64.29 2.41 -39.16
C ALA A 965 63.07 1.51 -39.40
N GLY A 966 62.76 1.33 -40.67
CA GLY A 966 61.99 0.25 -41.25
C GLY A 966 60.53 0.10 -40.71
N ALA A 967 59.55 0.16 -41.52
CA ALA A 967 58.14 0.08 -41.22
C ALA A 967 57.75 -1.14 -40.34
N GLY A 968 58.48 -2.19 -40.29
CA GLY A 968 58.22 -3.36 -39.47
C GLY A 968 58.64 -3.25 -38.00
N ALA A 969 59.69 -2.44 -37.72
CA ALA A 969 60.16 -2.24 -36.36
C ALA A 969 59.27 -1.18 -35.61
N ALA A 970 58.87 -0.15 -36.34
CA ALA A 970 57.99 0.86 -35.79
C ALA A 970 56.60 0.33 -35.45
N GLU A 971 56.11 -0.59 -36.21
CA GLU A 971 54.82 -1.22 -35.97
C GLU A 971 54.91 -2.19 -34.77
N LYS A 972 56.00 -2.94 -34.64
CA LYS A 972 56.25 -3.75 -33.44
C LYS A 972 56.37 -2.91 -32.17
N GLU A 973 57.10 -1.84 -32.28
CA GLU A 973 57.29 -0.93 -31.15
C GLU A 973 56.02 -0.18 -30.80
N ARG A 974 55.16 0.10 -31.80
CA ARG A 974 53.82 0.66 -31.57
C ARG A 974 52.92 -0.32 -30.85
N ILE A 975 52.89 -1.56 -31.28
CA ILE A 975 52.12 -2.65 -30.63
C ILE A 975 52.66 -2.92 -29.24
N GLU A 976 53.94 -2.85 -29.03
CA GLU A 976 54.54 -3.09 -27.68
C GLU A 976 54.24 -1.92 -26.74
N ARG A 977 54.27 -0.68 -27.22
CA ARG A 977 53.85 0.51 -26.48
C ARG A 977 52.33 0.49 -26.21
N GLU A 978 51.52 0.02 -27.13
CA GLU A 978 50.09 -0.17 -26.89
C GLU A 978 49.84 -1.24 -25.85
N ARG A 979 50.55 -2.37 -25.87
CA ARG A 979 50.49 -3.38 -24.82
C ARG A 979 51.00 -2.89 -23.49
N GLU A 980 51.99 -2.06 -23.44
CA GLU A 980 52.48 -1.42 -22.21
C GLU A 980 51.47 -0.40 -21.68
N ARG A 981 50.79 0.33 -22.57
CA ARG A 981 49.68 1.21 -22.22
C ARG A 981 48.50 0.44 -21.68
N GLU A 982 48.13 -0.66 -22.28
CA GLU A 982 47.09 -1.57 -21.79
C GLU A 982 47.43 -2.15 -20.42
N LYS A 983 48.67 -2.35 -20.12
CA LYS A 983 49.16 -2.78 -18.81
C LYS A 983 49.12 -1.64 -17.79
N LEU A 984 49.48 -0.43 -18.20
CA LEU A 984 49.55 0.73 -17.33
C LEU A 984 48.17 1.17 -16.84
N VAL A 985 47.17 1.14 -17.73
CA VAL A 985 45.78 1.53 -17.37
C VAL A 985 45.17 0.57 -16.36
N PRO A 986 45.18 -0.75 -16.58
CA PRO A 986 44.76 -1.70 -15.56
C PRO A 986 45.62 -1.61 -14.31
N PHE A 987 46.90 -1.37 -14.43
CA PHE A 987 47.77 -1.23 -13.31
C PHE A 987 47.43 0.00 -12.45
N THR A 988 47.06 1.10 -13.05
CA THR A 988 46.68 2.31 -12.32
C THR A 988 45.37 2.13 -11.54
N LEU A 989 44.40 1.45 -12.15
CA LEU A 989 43.17 1.06 -11.46
C LEU A 989 43.44 0.01 -10.39
N ARG A 990 44.21 -1.00 -10.72
CA ARG A 990 44.59 -2.06 -9.78
C ARG A 990 45.43 -1.59 -8.61
N ARG A 991 46.08 -0.47 -8.76
CA ARG A 991 46.80 0.13 -7.66
C ARG A 991 45.90 0.43 -6.48
N TRP A 992 44.70 0.86 -6.76
CA TRP A 992 43.65 1.05 -5.75
C TRP A 992 43.06 -0.26 -5.25
N GLU A 993 42.86 -1.17 -6.14
CA GLU A 993 42.41 -2.52 -5.79
C GLU A 993 43.48 -3.24 -4.96
N MET A 994 44.74 -3.11 -5.34
CA MET A 994 45.86 -3.70 -4.59
C MET A 994 46.04 -3.09 -3.21
N LEU A 995 45.68 -1.83 -3.04
CA LEU A 995 45.65 -1.21 -1.72
C LEU A 995 44.52 -1.74 -0.86
N GLY A 996 43.46 -2.19 -1.51
CA GLY A 996 42.35 -2.85 -0.86
C GLY A 996 42.48 -4.35 -0.68
N GLU A 997 43.33 -4.97 -1.51
CA GLU A 997 43.59 -6.40 -1.40
C GLU A 997 44.78 -6.67 -0.51
N PRO A 998 44.66 -7.53 0.46
CA PRO A 998 45.78 -8.01 1.23
C PRO A 998 46.62 -8.95 0.36
N THR A 999 47.45 -8.38 -0.44
CA THR A 999 48.37 -9.22 -1.24
C THR A 999 49.44 -9.79 -0.38
N PRO A 1000 49.52 -11.10 -0.33
CA PRO A 1000 50.50 -11.79 0.49
C PRO A 1000 51.93 -11.58 0.00
N ASN A 1001 52.05 -11.06 -1.19
CA ASN A 1001 53.38 -10.94 -1.79
C ASN A 1001 54.05 -9.62 -1.48
N VAL A 1002 53.39 -8.88 -0.81
CA VAL A 1002 53.99 -7.70 -0.59
C VAL A 1002 54.72 -7.67 0.66
N GLY A 1003 55.20 -8.02 0.58
CA GLY A 1003 55.63 -7.88 1.29
C GLY A 1003 55.97 -8.67 1.82
N GLU A 1004 55.64 -9.16 1.61
CA GLU A 1004 55.97 -9.68 1.92
C GLU A 1004 56.46 -9.35 2.72
N ASN A 1005 56.34 -8.66 2.98
CA ASN A 1005 56.32 -8.15 3.57
C ASN A 1005 56.19 -7.56 4.21
N ASP A 1006 56.06 -7.20 4.36
CA ASP A 1006 55.72 -6.38 4.76
C ASP A 1006 55.15 -6.26 5.37
N THR A 1007 54.96 -6.41 5.43
CA THR A 1007 54.24 -6.28 6.04
C THR A 1007 54.23 -5.47 6.78
N SER A 1008 54.86 -5.03 6.89
CA SER A 1008 54.89 -4.15 7.51
C SER A 1008 54.31 -3.24 7.33
N LEU A 1009 54.17 -3.09 6.87
CA LEU A 1009 53.59 -2.34 6.67
C LEU A 1009 52.47 -2.36 6.88
N SER A 1010 52.26 -3.05 6.85
CA SER A 1010 51.27 -3.06 6.85
C SER A 1010 50.67 -2.92 7.81
N LEU A 1011 50.96 -3.02 8.45
CA LEU A 1011 50.34 -2.93 9.29
C LEU A 1011 50.31 -2.08 9.88
N ARG A 1012 50.77 -1.53 9.61
CA ARG A 1012 50.56 -0.74 9.96
C ARG A 1012 50.01 -0.21 9.61
N LEU A 1013 50.29 -0.41 9.21
CA LEU A 1013 49.62 -0.19 8.68
C LEU A 1013 48.54 -0.38 9.04
N PHE A 1014 48.53 -0.79 9.56
CA PHE A 1014 47.80 -1.07 10.04
C PHE A 1014 47.80 -1.03 11.15
N GLY A 1015 47.55 -0.04 11.09
CA GLY A 1015 47.46 0.43 12.37
C GLY A 1015 47.22 -0.54 13.41
N ALA A 1016 46.58 -1.35 12.97
CA ALA A 1016 46.31 -2.42 13.74
C ALA A 1016 47.45 -3.13 14.14
N ARG A 1017 48.34 -2.90 13.39
CA ARG A 1017 49.35 -3.50 13.60
C ARG A 1017 50.03 -2.83 14.44
N ARG A 1018 49.74 -2.10 14.71
CA ARG A 1018 50.17 -1.57 15.48
C ARG A 1018 49.68 -1.53 16.45
N GLY A 1019 49.12 -2.00 16.58
CA GLY A 1019 48.40 -1.90 17.77
C GLY A 1019 49.22 -2.00 18.98
#